data_90fb2da2340a2a382201efe7fc39f74e
#
_entry.id   90fb2da2340a2a382201efe7fc39f74e
#
_cell.length_a   1.000
_cell.length_b   1.000
_cell.length_c   1.000
_cell.angle_alpha   90.00
_cell.angle_beta   90.00
_cell.angle_gamma   90.00
#
_symmetry.space_group_name_H-M   'P 1'
#
loop_
_entity.id
_entity.type
_entity.pdbx_description
1 polymer ?
#
loop_
_entity_poly.entity_id
_entity_poly.type
_entity_poly.pdbx_seq_one_letter_code
_entity_poly.pdbx_strand_id
1 'polypeptide(L)'
;ERASCLIRMFQLLTKKYNPQPIDLIKDLQATNLYEPERILLLQQCLSECNHRKSLELVIEFMEKLQQRILDPQITTPSENIYFKRHIAAGIPSMYGVYREEKFDALGLSLRLESLGTSLFEQLIETMELKFITKSTIVKILDYLPLFLKAFELECLATRQLASKIDFVKLGIGVKLFSIDQYQDIFIAISKAIQGIIGDYYLDMHRSNLPVIIGQLIRHGHPATAGAEGEDDRAFCLASSESFMRSLLASAFGLQVLDNFITRIVNILQEELDHFRDKKAILNLVTTYNPDLTVSDIYEDGGSIDNPILLGNKGYWLKRLASFGFPIPRGFVVTSEVYRCFDAVIGYRNMLKDLTGRILSGIARLEKATGKRFGDPVNPLLLSVRSGAAISMPGMMDTFLNVGINRAVCEKLSARPGYAWAAWDSYRRFLQMWGMSSGLDRNFFDGLIETYKEKFKVAKKLQFKPEQMKEIALCYREELHARGIKIFDNPIDQLRYAILKAFQSWDSECAKIFRRQMNLSNDWGTAVTVQEMVFGNLNENSGSGVTFTRAPGGQSSEIELFGDFFFGVQGDDIVSGLIETFPVSEIQRRRENRNCSLSLESQFPQIYEKLVGYAHHLIRDKGFNHQEIEFTFENQQPEGLYILQTRDQYQNREINNVAFV
;
A
#
# COMPACT_ATOMS: atom_id res chain seq x y z
N GLU A 1 21.27 -49.78 19.48
CA GLU A 1 20.13 -49.82 20.42
C GLU A 1 19.77 -48.43 20.94
N ARG A 2 20.71 -47.63 21.50
CA ARG A 2 20.44 -46.27 22.00
C ARG A 2 19.93 -45.32 20.95
N ALA A 3 20.53 -45.29 19.75
CA ALA A 3 20.08 -44.47 18.63
C ALA A 3 18.69 -44.88 18.12
N SER A 4 18.44 -46.22 18.01
CA SER A 4 17.12 -46.73 17.65
C SER A 4 16.06 -46.37 18.67
N CYS A 5 16.37 -46.37 19.96
CA CYS A 5 15.48 -45.98 21.04
C CYS A 5 15.14 -44.48 20.95
N LEU A 6 16.15 -43.61 20.73
CA LEU A 6 15.96 -42.15 20.56
C LEU A 6 15.12 -41.84 19.31
N ILE A 7 15.34 -42.48 18.18
CA ILE A 7 14.56 -42.29 16.96
C ILE A 7 13.11 -42.71 17.16
N ARG A 8 12.87 -43.88 17.81
CA ARG A 8 11.51 -44.31 18.15
C ARG A 8 10.81 -43.34 19.10
N MET A 9 11.54 -42.87 20.10
CA MET A 9 11.02 -41.89 21.05
C MET A 9 10.63 -40.59 20.34
N PHE A 10 11.46 -40.07 19.46
CA PHE A 10 11.17 -38.90 18.64
C PHE A 10 9.95 -39.12 17.75
N GLN A 11 9.86 -40.25 17.04
CA GLN A 11 8.72 -40.62 16.20
C GLN A 11 7.41 -40.72 17.01
N LEU A 12 7.47 -41.29 18.21
CA LEU A 12 6.30 -41.41 19.07
C LEU A 12 5.87 -40.05 19.64
N LEU A 13 6.83 -39.17 19.98
CA LEU A 13 6.56 -37.81 20.41
C LEU A 13 5.91 -37.00 19.29
N THR A 14 6.45 -37.05 18.09
CA THR A 14 5.88 -36.38 16.91
C THR A 14 4.50 -36.89 16.58
N LYS A 15 4.26 -38.22 16.67
CA LYS A 15 2.95 -38.80 16.41
C LYS A 15 1.91 -38.46 17.49
N LYS A 16 2.30 -38.39 18.75
CA LYS A 16 1.42 -38.01 19.87
C LYS A 16 1.05 -36.53 19.83
N TYR A 17 2.00 -35.69 19.47
CA TYR A 17 1.88 -34.23 19.48
C TYR A 17 1.80 -33.63 18.07
N ASN A 18 1.03 -34.25 17.19
CA ASN A 18 0.83 -33.75 15.83
C ASN A 18 0.31 -32.28 15.86
N PRO A 19 0.95 -31.34 15.18
CA PRO A 19 0.68 -29.92 15.32
C PRO A 19 -0.63 -29.50 14.64
N GLN A 20 -1.75 -29.67 15.34
CA GLN A 20 -3.00 -28.99 14.97
C GLN A 20 -3.18 -27.78 15.87
N PRO A 21 -3.30 -26.54 15.34
CA PRO A 21 -3.35 -25.31 16.13
C PRO A 21 -4.47 -25.28 17.18
N ILE A 22 -5.62 -25.87 16.87
CA ILE A 22 -6.80 -25.86 17.76
C ILE A 22 -6.56 -26.67 19.04
N ASP A 23 -5.82 -27.77 18.93
CA ASP A 23 -5.52 -28.62 20.09
C ASP A 23 -4.37 -28.03 20.93
N LEU A 24 -3.46 -27.29 20.30
CA LEU A 24 -2.33 -26.65 20.97
C LEU A 24 -2.77 -25.61 22.03
N ILE A 25 -3.76 -24.80 21.72
CA ILE A 25 -4.30 -23.80 22.67
C ILE A 25 -4.90 -24.48 23.92
N LYS A 26 -5.63 -25.58 23.73
CA LYS A 26 -6.20 -26.37 24.85
C LYS A 26 -5.09 -26.98 25.70
N ASP A 27 -4.05 -27.50 25.07
CA ASP A 27 -2.93 -28.11 25.80
C ASP A 27 -2.12 -27.07 26.58
N LEU A 28 -1.93 -25.87 26.00
CA LEU A 28 -1.33 -24.73 26.70
C LEU A 28 -2.15 -24.34 27.96
N GLN A 29 -3.47 -24.31 27.82
CA GLN A 29 -4.37 -24.06 28.96
C GLN A 29 -4.29 -25.15 30.04
N ALA A 30 -4.14 -26.41 29.63
CA ALA A 30 -4.07 -27.54 30.56
C ALA A 30 -2.78 -27.60 31.39
N THR A 31 -1.69 -26.98 30.94
CA THR A 31 -0.38 -27.03 31.61
C THR A 31 -0.29 -26.17 32.86
N ASN A 32 -1.17 -25.20 33.06
CA ASN A 32 -1.09 -24.18 34.13
C ASN A 32 0.28 -23.43 34.21
N LEU A 33 1.09 -23.50 33.14
CA LEU A 33 2.42 -22.85 33.07
C LEU A 33 2.32 -21.39 32.65
N TYR A 34 1.20 -21.03 32.01
CA TYR A 34 1.01 -19.73 31.39
C TYR A 34 -0.22 -19.02 31.96
N GLU A 35 -0.13 -17.68 32.01
CA GLU A 35 -1.27 -16.85 32.37
C GLU A 35 -2.38 -16.98 31.29
N PRO A 36 -3.65 -17.20 31.68
CA PRO A 36 -4.75 -17.35 30.72
C PRO A 36 -4.85 -16.21 29.72
N GLU A 37 -4.55 -14.98 30.16
CA GLU A 37 -4.57 -13.78 29.32
C GLU A 37 -3.55 -13.86 28.17
N ARG A 38 -2.37 -14.44 28.40
CA ARG A 38 -1.32 -14.61 27.39
C ARG A 38 -1.71 -15.64 26.33
N ILE A 39 -2.39 -16.71 26.75
CA ILE A 39 -2.90 -17.73 25.81
C ILE A 39 -4.04 -17.15 24.95
N LEU A 40 -4.94 -16.38 25.56
CA LEU A 40 -5.99 -15.67 24.83
C LEU A 40 -5.39 -14.66 23.83
N LEU A 41 -4.36 -13.93 24.23
CA LEU A 41 -3.65 -13.01 23.34
C LEU A 41 -3.02 -13.75 22.15
N LEU A 42 -2.41 -14.92 22.36
CA LEU A 42 -1.90 -15.74 21.25
C LEU A 42 -3.03 -16.15 20.31
N GLN A 43 -4.14 -16.62 20.85
CA GLN A 43 -5.30 -17.01 20.05
C GLN A 43 -5.85 -15.85 19.23
N GLN A 44 -5.96 -14.67 19.82
CA GLN A 44 -6.37 -13.45 19.13
C GLN A 44 -5.38 -13.08 18.00
N CYS A 45 -4.09 -12.99 18.30
CA CYS A 45 -3.06 -12.66 17.31
C CYS A 45 -3.04 -13.65 16.12
N LEU A 46 -3.26 -14.94 16.39
CA LEU A 46 -3.38 -15.95 15.31
C LEU A 46 -4.61 -15.71 14.44
N SER A 47 -5.76 -15.37 15.05
CA SER A 47 -6.98 -15.07 14.29
C SER A 47 -6.91 -13.79 13.48
N GLU A 48 -6.16 -12.79 13.96
CA GLU A 48 -5.91 -11.50 13.30
C GLU A 48 -4.75 -11.56 12.28
N CYS A 49 -4.12 -12.73 12.09
CA CYS A 49 -2.94 -12.90 11.24
C CYS A 49 -1.76 -11.99 11.63
N ASN A 50 -1.63 -11.64 12.91
CA ASN A 50 -0.50 -10.88 13.42
C ASN A 50 0.69 -11.83 13.69
N HIS A 51 1.34 -12.27 12.61
CA HIS A 51 2.39 -13.31 12.64
C HIS A 51 3.56 -12.92 13.55
N ARG A 52 3.98 -11.65 13.54
CA ARG A 52 5.08 -11.16 14.40
C ARG A 52 4.76 -11.33 15.87
N LYS A 53 3.60 -10.84 16.32
CA LYS A 53 3.21 -10.91 17.72
C LYS A 53 2.94 -12.34 18.17
N SER A 54 2.35 -13.15 17.29
CA SER A 54 2.15 -14.59 17.52
C SER A 54 3.49 -15.30 17.74
N LEU A 55 4.48 -15.00 16.91
CA LEU A 55 5.82 -15.57 17.01
C LEU A 55 6.55 -15.14 18.28
N GLU A 56 6.48 -13.86 18.68
CA GLU A 56 7.01 -13.35 19.94
C GLU A 56 6.45 -14.13 21.15
N LEU A 57 5.13 -14.40 21.16
CA LEU A 57 4.47 -15.18 22.21
C LEU A 57 4.87 -16.65 22.18
N VAL A 58 5.00 -17.26 21.01
CA VAL A 58 5.45 -18.65 20.86
C VAL A 58 6.87 -18.81 21.42
N ILE A 59 7.78 -17.90 21.10
CA ILE A 59 9.16 -17.90 21.62
C ILE A 59 9.14 -17.74 23.15
N GLU A 60 8.36 -16.80 23.70
CA GLU A 60 8.21 -16.62 25.14
C GLU A 60 7.70 -17.91 25.83
N PHE A 61 6.75 -18.59 25.24
CA PHE A 61 6.23 -19.85 25.76
C PHE A 61 7.28 -20.95 25.73
N MET A 62 8.05 -21.03 24.65
CA MET A 62 9.16 -21.99 24.55
C MET A 62 10.25 -21.72 25.56
N GLU A 63 10.61 -20.45 25.84
CA GLU A 63 11.57 -20.09 26.89
C GLU A 63 11.14 -20.61 28.28
N LYS A 64 9.85 -20.45 28.61
CA LYS A 64 9.29 -20.97 29.86
C LYS A 64 9.33 -22.51 29.94
N LEU A 65 9.02 -23.19 28.83
CA LEU A 65 9.10 -24.64 28.75
C LEU A 65 10.54 -25.12 28.87
N GLN A 66 11.50 -24.48 28.23
CA GLN A 66 12.92 -24.82 28.35
C GLN A 66 13.39 -24.70 29.79
N GLN A 67 13.04 -23.62 30.47
CA GLN A 67 13.34 -23.46 31.90
C GLN A 67 12.75 -24.60 32.73
N ARG A 68 11.50 -24.99 32.46
CA ARG A 68 10.81 -26.09 33.13
C ARG A 68 11.48 -27.46 32.90
N ILE A 69 11.90 -27.71 31.65
CA ILE A 69 12.58 -28.96 31.27
C ILE A 69 13.95 -29.06 31.95
N LEU A 70 14.67 -27.95 31.99
CA LEU A 70 16.05 -27.92 32.52
C LEU A 70 16.13 -27.80 34.05
N ASP A 71 15.02 -27.42 34.72
CA ASP A 71 15.00 -27.26 36.17
C ASP A 71 15.28 -28.61 36.87
N PRO A 72 16.40 -28.73 37.64
CA PRO A 72 16.73 -29.95 38.34
C PRO A 72 15.84 -30.22 39.55
N GLN A 73 15.16 -29.19 40.09
CA GLN A 73 14.34 -29.29 41.29
C GLN A 73 12.93 -29.86 41.02
N ILE A 74 12.49 -29.84 39.78
CA ILE A 74 11.19 -30.41 39.40
C ILE A 74 11.29 -31.92 39.43
N THR A 75 10.81 -32.47 40.53
CA THR A 75 10.70 -33.90 40.75
C THR A 75 9.22 -34.25 40.91
N THR A 76 8.62 -34.78 39.87
CA THR A 76 7.33 -35.49 40.03
C THR A 76 7.59 -36.80 40.81
N PRO A 77 6.62 -37.29 41.58
CA PRO A 77 6.72 -38.60 42.19
C PRO A 77 7.11 -39.63 41.13
N SER A 78 8.06 -40.50 41.48
CA SER A 78 8.52 -41.53 40.55
C SER A 78 7.37 -42.43 40.17
N GLU A 79 7.02 -42.43 38.90
CA GLU A 79 5.94 -43.29 38.34
C GLU A 79 6.52 -44.50 37.65
N ASN A 80 5.89 -45.64 37.89
CA ASN A 80 6.28 -46.87 37.23
C ASN A 80 5.73 -46.83 35.80
N ILE A 81 6.62 -46.70 34.79
CA ILE A 81 6.27 -46.60 33.38
C ILE A 81 5.53 -47.82 32.83
N TYR A 82 5.58 -48.95 33.47
CA TYR A 82 4.86 -50.15 33.06
C TYR A 82 3.35 -50.03 33.16
N PHE A 83 2.84 -49.09 33.94
CA PHE A 83 1.38 -48.90 34.13
C PHE A 83 0.81 -47.73 33.32
N LYS A 84 1.62 -46.97 32.60
CA LYS A 84 1.12 -45.82 31.82
C LYS A 84 1.04 -46.13 30.34
N ARG A 85 -0.10 -45.81 29.74
CA ARG A 85 -0.37 -45.94 28.30
C ARG A 85 0.03 -44.69 27.53
N HIS A 86 1.25 -44.25 27.64
CA HIS A 86 1.70 -43.14 26.86
C HIS A 86 2.98 -43.45 26.06
N ILE A 87 3.63 -42.45 25.50
CA ILE A 87 4.74 -42.57 24.55
C ILE A 87 5.79 -43.62 24.94
N ALA A 88 6.09 -43.65 26.25
CA ALA A 88 7.09 -44.58 26.76
C ALA A 88 6.63 -46.06 26.80
N ALA A 89 5.33 -46.35 26.66
CA ALA A 89 4.81 -47.72 26.72
C ALA A 89 5.31 -48.63 25.60
N GLY A 90 5.78 -48.08 24.47
CA GLY A 90 6.40 -48.85 23.39
C GLY A 90 7.94 -48.95 23.45
N ILE A 91 8.58 -48.38 24.48
CA ILE A 91 10.02 -48.34 24.66
C ILE A 91 10.37 -49.13 25.94
N PRO A 92 11.14 -50.23 25.84
CA PRO A 92 11.56 -50.95 27.03
C PRO A 92 12.37 -50.01 27.95
N SER A 93 11.83 -49.74 29.12
CA SER A 93 12.57 -48.96 30.12
C SER A 93 13.65 -49.81 30.73
N MET A 94 14.88 -49.51 30.44
CA MET A 94 16.01 -50.07 31.17
C MET A 94 16.24 -49.39 32.53
N TYR A 95 15.55 -48.32 32.84
CA TYR A 95 15.85 -47.47 34.00
C TYR A 95 14.67 -47.10 34.92
N GLY A 96 13.55 -47.74 34.74
CA GLY A 96 12.44 -47.82 35.73
C GLY A 96 11.65 -46.58 36.06
N VAL A 97 12.18 -45.39 35.94
CA VAL A 97 11.52 -44.17 36.38
C VAL A 97 11.78 -43.02 35.40
N TYR A 98 10.73 -42.41 34.91
CA TYR A 98 10.86 -41.17 34.15
C TYR A 98 9.88 -40.11 34.68
N ARG A 99 10.11 -38.85 34.31
CA ARG A 99 9.33 -37.71 34.78
C ARG A 99 8.35 -37.26 33.70
N GLU A 100 7.07 -37.53 33.91
CA GLU A 100 6.03 -37.29 32.91
C GLU A 100 5.89 -35.79 32.56
N GLU A 101 5.93 -34.94 33.59
CA GLU A 101 5.80 -33.48 33.42
C GLU A 101 6.81 -32.87 32.45
N LYS A 102 8.09 -33.33 32.55
CA LYS A 102 9.13 -32.90 31.64
C LYS A 102 8.93 -33.45 30.20
N PHE A 103 8.36 -34.65 30.07
CA PHE A 103 8.03 -35.24 28.79
C PHE A 103 6.87 -34.53 28.10
N ASP A 104 5.85 -34.18 28.87
CA ASP A 104 4.72 -33.41 28.34
C ASP A 104 5.18 -31.98 27.94
N ALA A 105 6.03 -31.35 28.73
CA ALA A 105 6.67 -30.10 28.40
C ALA A 105 7.51 -30.19 27.10
N LEU A 106 8.29 -31.26 26.92
CA LEU A 106 9.06 -31.51 25.70
C LEU A 106 8.14 -31.69 24.48
N GLY A 107 7.06 -32.46 24.62
CA GLY A 107 6.09 -32.66 23.55
C GLY A 107 5.39 -31.35 23.16
N LEU A 108 5.08 -30.49 24.12
CA LEU A 108 4.51 -29.17 23.87
C LEU A 108 5.51 -28.23 23.20
N SER A 109 6.79 -28.29 23.61
CA SER A 109 7.87 -27.55 22.93
C SER A 109 7.98 -27.88 21.45
N LEU A 110 7.97 -29.17 21.07
CA LEU A 110 8.00 -29.61 19.68
C LEU A 110 6.82 -29.09 18.86
N ARG A 111 5.63 -28.98 19.48
CA ARG A 111 4.44 -28.45 18.80
C ARG A 111 4.52 -26.94 18.62
N LEU A 112 5.00 -26.21 19.61
CA LEU A 112 5.26 -24.77 19.52
C LEU A 112 6.34 -24.44 18.50
N GLU A 113 7.39 -25.25 18.42
CA GLU A 113 8.44 -25.15 17.41
C GLU A 113 7.89 -25.29 15.98
N SER A 114 7.03 -26.30 15.75
CA SER A 114 6.35 -26.48 14.47
C SER A 114 5.44 -25.29 14.10
N LEU A 115 4.67 -24.76 15.07
CA LEU A 115 3.88 -23.55 14.88
C LEU A 115 4.78 -22.34 14.59
N GLY A 116 5.85 -22.18 15.37
CA GLY A 116 6.80 -21.09 15.20
C GLY A 116 7.49 -21.11 13.84
N THR A 117 7.88 -22.28 13.33
CA THR A 117 8.45 -22.43 11.98
C THR A 117 7.45 -21.98 10.91
N SER A 118 6.19 -22.40 11.01
CA SER A 118 5.13 -21.92 10.10
C SER A 118 4.90 -20.41 10.19
N LEU A 119 4.96 -19.84 11.41
CA LEU A 119 4.85 -18.39 11.60
C LEU A 119 6.05 -17.63 11.01
N PHE A 120 7.27 -18.18 11.08
CA PHE A 120 8.43 -17.62 10.40
C PHE A 120 8.25 -17.59 8.88
N GLU A 121 7.75 -18.67 8.28
CA GLU A 121 7.46 -18.73 6.84
C GLU A 121 6.43 -17.66 6.44
N GLN A 122 5.31 -17.60 7.15
CA GLN A 122 4.26 -16.60 6.91
C GLN A 122 4.78 -15.17 7.10
N LEU A 123 5.59 -14.91 8.12
CA LEU A 123 6.18 -13.59 8.38
C LEU A 123 7.07 -13.15 7.22
N ILE A 124 7.88 -14.06 6.66
CA ILE A 124 8.74 -13.77 5.51
C ILE A 124 7.93 -13.60 4.23
N GLU A 125 6.88 -14.39 4.02
CA GLU A 125 5.99 -14.27 2.87
C GLU A 125 5.26 -12.92 2.83
N THR A 126 4.93 -12.34 4.00
CA THR A 126 4.36 -10.99 4.07
C THR A 126 5.33 -9.91 3.59
N MET A 127 6.64 -10.19 3.56
CA MET A 127 7.63 -9.28 3.01
C MET A 127 7.75 -9.48 1.50
N GLU A 128 7.07 -8.62 0.74
CA GLU A 128 7.21 -8.58 -0.72
C GLU A 128 8.61 -8.09 -1.14
N LEU A 129 9.59 -9.00 -1.15
CA LEU A 129 10.94 -8.71 -1.62
C LEU A 129 10.98 -8.70 -3.15
N LYS A 130 10.62 -7.56 -3.75
CA LYS A 130 10.76 -7.33 -5.19
C LYS A 130 12.03 -6.55 -5.53
N PHE A 131 12.49 -5.74 -4.59
CA PHE A 131 13.70 -4.93 -4.60
C PHE A 131 14.05 -4.54 -3.16
N ILE A 132 15.31 -4.21 -2.91
CA ILE A 132 15.80 -3.89 -1.57
C ILE A 132 16.02 -2.38 -1.42
N THR A 133 15.36 -1.80 -0.44
CA THR A 133 15.51 -0.39 -0.07
C THR A 133 15.98 -0.28 1.38
N LYS A 134 16.39 0.90 1.80
CA LYS A 134 16.73 1.16 3.21
C LYS A 134 15.54 0.83 4.14
N SER A 135 14.32 1.15 3.75
CA SER A 135 13.12 0.81 4.54
C SER A 135 12.89 -0.71 4.62
N THR A 136 13.14 -1.44 3.54
CA THR A 136 13.07 -2.91 3.52
C THR A 136 14.12 -3.50 4.46
N ILE A 137 15.36 -2.98 4.45
CA ILE A 137 16.43 -3.42 5.35
C ILE A 137 16.06 -3.18 6.83
N VAL A 138 15.47 -2.03 7.16
CA VAL A 138 14.97 -1.77 8.53
C VAL A 138 13.97 -2.83 8.96
N LYS A 139 12.99 -3.17 8.12
CA LYS A 139 12.00 -4.22 8.41
C LYS A 139 12.66 -5.60 8.58
N ILE A 140 13.61 -5.95 7.70
CA ILE A 140 14.38 -7.20 7.83
C ILE A 140 15.05 -7.28 9.20
N LEU A 141 15.70 -6.19 9.63
CA LEU A 141 16.40 -6.14 10.90
C LEU A 141 15.50 -6.21 12.14
N ASP A 142 14.22 -5.83 12.01
CA ASP A 142 13.24 -6.00 13.07
C ASP A 142 12.83 -7.46 13.27
N TYR A 143 13.03 -8.33 12.27
CA TYR A 143 12.67 -9.75 12.33
C TYR A 143 13.85 -10.65 12.71
N LEU A 144 15.08 -10.28 12.35
CA LEU A 144 16.27 -11.10 12.64
C LEU A 144 16.47 -11.44 14.12
N PRO A 145 16.17 -10.57 15.11
CA PRO A 145 16.25 -10.93 16.52
C PRO A 145 15.35 -12.08 16.95
N LEU A 146 14.22 -12.28 16.26
CA LEU A 146 13.32 -13.41 16.55
C LEU A 146 13.96 -14.74 16.15
N PHE A 147 14.68 -14.77 15.04
CA PHE A 147 15.46 -15.94 14.64
C PHE A 147 16.61 -16.22 15.60
N LEU A 148 17.31 -15.17 16.06
CA LEU A 148 18.38 -15.36 17.05
C LEU A 148 17.86 -16.01 18.33
N LYS A 149 16.74 -15.53 18.86
CA LYS A 149 16.10 -16.12 20.05
C LYS A 149 15.68 -17.58 19.80
N ALA A 150 15.11 -17.88 18.63
CA ALA A 150 14.76 -19.25 18.28
C ALA A 150 16.00 -20.18 18.27
N PHE A 151 17.11 -19.71 17.72
CA PHE A 151 18.36 -20.47 17.68
C PHE A 151 19.01 -20.64 19.07
N GLU A 152 18.88 -19.64 19.92
CA GLU A 152 19.31 -19.72 21.33
C GLU A 152 18.52 -20.79 22.11
N LEU A 153 17.20 -20.92 21.82
CA LEU A 153 16.38 -21.99 22.39
C LEU A 153 16.85 -23.39 21.96
N GLU A 154 17.37 -23.54 20.75
CA GLU A 154 17.99 -24.77 20.27
C GLU A 154 19.46 -24.92 20.68
N CYS A 155 19.97 -24.05 21.55
CA CYS A 155 21.35 -24.05 22.00
C CYS A 155 22.40 -23.93 20.88
N LEU A 156 22.04 -23.28 19.75
CA LEU A 156 22.97 -23.04 18.65
C LEU A 156 23.90 -21.86 18.97
N ALA A 157 25.11 -21.87 18.42
CA ALA A 157 26.09 -20.79 18.66
C ALA A 157 25.77 -19.56 17.78
N THR A 158 24.94 -18.67 18.27
CA THR A 158 24.43 -17.47 17.55
C THR A 158 25.38 -16.28 17.57
N ARG A 159 26.45 -16.29 18.33
CA ARG A 159 27.32 -15.12 18.62
C ARG A 159 27.86 -14.45 17.33
N GLN A 160 28.29 -15.24 16.34
CA GLN A 160 28.81 -14.67 15.10
C GLN A 160 27.68 -14.02 14.27
N LEU A 161 26.53 -14.67 14.19
CA LEU A 161 25.34 -14.16 13.50
C LEU A 161 24.82 -12.89 14.17
N ALA A 162 24.69 -12.87 15.49
CA ALA A 162 24.28 -11.71 16.27
C ALA A 162 25.19 -10.51 16.03
N SER A 163 26.52 -10.71 16.05
CA SER A 163 27.49 -9.64 15.77
C SER A 163 27.32 -9.02 14.38
N LYS A 164 26.99 -9.82 13.35
CA LYS A 164 26.73 -9.31 12.00
C LYS A 164 25.43 -8.53 11.93
N ILE A 165 24.38 -9.00 12.59
CA ILE A 165 23.09 -8.30 12.68
C ILE A 165 23.26 -6.95 13.40
N ASP A 166 23.97 -6.90 14.50
CA ASP A 166 24.24 -5.67 15.24
C ASP A 166 25.07 -4.67 14.41
N PHE A 167 26.02 -5.16 13.61
CA PHE A 167 26.77 -4.32 12.69
C PHE A 167 25.87 -3.65 11.65
N VAL A 168 24.88 -4.36 11.10
CA VAL A 168 23.89 -3.77 10.15
C VAL A 168 23.05 -2.72 10.86
N LYS A 169 22.57 -3.01 12.09
CA LYS A 169 21.77 -2.05 12.88
C LYS A 169 22.51 -0.74 13.12
N LEU A 170 23.80 -0.82 13.49
CA LEU A 170 24.65 0.36 13.65
C LEU A 170 24.76 1.15 12.34
N GLY A 171 24.88 0.46 11.19
CA GLY A 171 25.03 1.06 9.88
C GLY A 171 23.81 1.84 9.41
N ILE A 172 22.60 1.45 9.80
CA ILE A 172 21.37 2.18 9.45
C ILE A 172 21.32 3.57 10.08
N GLY A 173 21.87 3.73 11.29
CA GLY A 173 22.00 5.03 11.96
C GLY A 173 22.97 5.99 11.26
N VAL A 174 23.92 5.46 10.48
CA VAL A 174 24.92 6.21 9.74
C VAL A 174 24.45 6.33 8.28
N LYS A 175 24.21 7.53 7.79
CA LYS A 175 23.63 7.80 6.45
C LYS A 175 24.48 7.31 5.23
N LEU A 176 25.54 6.50 5.43
CA LEU A 176 26.62 6.29 4.50
C LEU A 176 26.75 4.88 3.90
N PHE A 177 25.90 3.90 4.25
CA PHE A 177 26.02 2.58 3.64
C PHE A 177 25.55 2.58 2.18
N SER A 178 26.44 2.16 1.28
CA SER A 178 26.11 1.87 -0.12
C SER A 178 25.46 0.50 -0.25
N ILE A 179 24.82 0.26 -1.40
CA ILE A 179 24.19 -1.05 -1.65
C ILE A 179 25.23 -2.18 -1.70
N ASP A 180 26.45 -1.90 -2.19
CA ASP A 180 27.58 -2.85 -2.16
C ASP A 180 27.89 -3.28 -0.72
N GLN A 181 27.94 -2.31 0.21
CA GLN A 181 28.19 -2.61 1.63
C GLN A 181 27.06 -3.44 2.24
N TYR A 182 25.79 -3.16 1.91
CA TYR A 182 24.69 -4.01 2.34
C TYR A 182 24.83 -5.43 1.79
N GLN A 183 25.20 -5.59 0.52
CA GLN A 183 25.45 -6.90 -0.07
C GLN A 183 26.56 -7.66 0.67
N ASP A 184 27.69 -7.03 0.92
CA ASP A 184 28.81 -7.65 1.64
C ASP A 184 28.39 -8.15 3.03
N ILE A 185 27.58 -7.35 3.74
CA ILE A 185 27.09 -7.70 5.07
C ILE A 185 26.10 -8.88 4.99
N PHE A 186 25.15 -8.88 4.06
CA PHE A 186 24.22 -9.99 3.92
C PHE A 186 24.90 -11.28 3.46
N ILE A 187 25.94 -11.20 2.63
CA ILE A 187 26.84 -12.35 2.34
C ILE A 187 27.52 -12.85 3.60
N ALA A 188 28.00 -11.94 4.47
CA ALA A 188 28.61 -12.34 5.74
C ALA A 188 27.60 -12.97 6.71
N ILE A 189 26.34 -12.53 6.72
CA ILE A 189 25.23 -13.14 7.45
C ILE A 189 24.95 -14.54 6.90
N SER A 190 24.83 -14.69 5.57
CA SER A 190 24.65 -16.00 4.92
C SER A 190 25.76 -16.99 5.29
N LYS A 191 27.02 -16.55 5.26
CA LYS A 191 28.16 -17.39 5.69
C LYS A 191 28.06 -17.79 7.15
N ALA A 192 27.61 -16.91 8.05
CA ALA A 192 27.43 -17.22 9.47
C ALA A 192 26.34 -18.28 9.68
N ILE A 193 25.23 -18.21 8.90
CA ILE A 193 24.16 -19.22 8.93
C ILE A 193 24.69 -20.56 8.39
N GLN A 194 25.41 -20.55 7.28
CA GLN A 194 26.04 -21.74 6.71
C GLN A 194 27.06 -22.38 7.67
N GLY A 195 27.77 -21.55 8.47
CA GLY A 195 28.62 -22.02 9.55
C GLY A 195 27.84 -22.80 10.61
N ILE A 196 26.69 -22.27 11.07
CA ILE A 196 25.82 -22.98 12.01
C ILE A 196 25.32 -24.29 11.41
N ILE A 197 24.88 -24.29 10.14
CA ILE A 197 24.45 -25.49 9.44
C ILE A 197 25.60 -26.50 9.37
N GLY A 198 26.81 -26.05 9.01
CA GLY A 198 28.01 -26.89 8.97
C GLY A 198 28.31 -27.55 10.30
N ASP A 199 28.50 -26.74 11.33
CA ASP A 199 28.98 -27.19 12.65
C ASP A 199 27.96 -28.09 13.37
N TYR A 200 26.70 -27.76 13.36
CA TYR A 200 25.66 -28.41 14.16
C TYR A 200 24.90 -29.52 13.42
N TYR A 201 24.79 -29.43 12.09
CA TYR A 201 23.96 -30.37 11.33
C TYR A 201 24.78 -31.26 10.37
N LEU A 202 25.78 -30.69 9.68
CA LEU A 202 26.51 -31.45 8.68
C LEU A 202 27.69 -32.22 9.27
N ASP A 203 28.57 -31.54 10.01
CA ASP A 203 29.83 -32.14 10.45
C ASP A 203 29.64 -33.22 11.53
N MET A 204 28.61 -33.05 12.39
CA MET A 204 28.24 -34.07 13.37
C MET A 204 27.87 -35.46 12.74
N HIS A 205 27.31 -35.42 11.54
CA HIS A 205 26.77 -36.62 10.87
C HIS A 205 27.62 -37.12 9.70
N ARG A 206 28.49 -36.23 9.16
CA ARG A 206 29.27 -36.50 7.94
C ARG A 206 30.08 -37.81 7.97
N SER A 207 30.73 -38.10 9.10
CA SER A 207 31.54 -39.29 9.27
C SER A 207 30.72 -40.56 9.57
N ASN A 208 29.56 -40.41 10.20
CA ASN A 208 28.76 -41.51 10.72
C ASN A 208 27.73 -42.03 9.73
N LEU A 209 27.15 -41.14 8.92
CA LEU A 209 26.10 -41.50 7.96
C LEU A 209 26.52 -42.55 6.93
N PRO A 210 27.67 -42.44 6.25
CA PRO A 210 28.10 -43.45 5.31
C PRO A 210 28.26 -44.85 5.94
N VAL A 211 28.76 -44.89 7.19
CA VAL A 211 28.92 -46.13 7.95
C VAL A 211 27.57 -46.76 8.30
N ILE A 212 26.63 -45.91 8.78
CA ILE A 212 25.28 -46.37 9.14
C ILE A 212 24.53 -46.86 7.92
N ILE A 213 24.54 -46.10 6.82
CA ILE A 213 23.86 -46.48 5.56
C ILE A 213 24.49 -47.75 4.98
N GLY A 214 25.80 -47.85 4.96
CA GLY A 214 26.49 -49.05 4.53
C GLY A 214 26.20 -50.31 5.39
N GLN A 215 25.91 -50.13 6.69
CA GLN A 215 25.43 -51.23 7.54
C GLN A 215 23.98 -51.60 7.24
N LEU A 216 23.09 -50.60 6.99
CA LEU A 216 21.71 -50.86 6.62
C LEU A 216 21.60 -51.63 5.30
N ILE A 217 22.42 -51.28 4.30
CA ILE A 217 22.51 -52.00 3.02
C ILE A 217 22.92 -53.44 3.26
N ARG A 218 24.00 -53.67 4.01
CA ARG A 218 24.52 -55.03 4.29
C ARG A 218 23.55 -55.92 5.06
N HIS A 219 22.68 -55.35 5.86
CA HIS A 219 21.66 -56.08 6.64
C HIS A 219 20.30 -56.17 5.94
N GLY A 220 20.18 -55.76 4.67
CA GLY A 220 18.95 -55.89 3.87
C GLY A 220 17.76 -55.12 4.49
N HIS A 221 17.98 -53.94 5.06
CA HIS A 221 16.91 -53.18 5.66
C HIS A 221 15.88 -52.73 4.60
N PRO A 222 14.57 -52.81 4.88
CA PRO A 222 13.52 -52.47 3.90
C PRO A 222 13.68 -51.09 3.28
N ALA A 223 14.26 -50.10 3.99
CA ALA A 223 14.54 -48.77 3.48
C ALA A 223 15.64 -48.73 2.40
N THR A 224 16.37 -49.84 2.20
CA THR A 224 17.41 -50.00 1.18
C THR A 224 16.98 -50.95 0.06
N ALA A 225 15.72 -51.34 0.00
CA ALA A 225 15.16 -52.15 -1.06
C ALA A 225 15.21 -51.39 -2.39
N GLY A 226 16.12 -51.77 -3.28
CA GLY A 226 16.43 -51.11 -4.54
C GLY A 226 17.90 -50.78 -4.73
N ALA A 227 18.73 -50.96 -3.69
CA ALA A 227 20.18 -50.79 -3.77
C ALA A 227 20.93 -52.02 -4.36
N GLU A 228 20.23 -53.10 -4.65
CA GLU A 228 20.85 -54.32 -5.25
C GLU A 228 21.18 -54.02 -6.72
N GLY A 229 22.45 -53.62 -6.97
CA GLY A 229 23.01 -53.48 -8.31
C GLY A 229 23.36 -52.08 -8.78
N GLU A 230 23.09 -51.07 -8.00
CA GLU A 230 23.59 -49.71 -8.25
C GLU A 230 24.86 -49.42 -7.40
N ASP A 231 25.66 -48.45 -7.85
CA ASP A 231 26.87 -48.01 -7.16
C ASP A 231 26.51 -47.66 -5.71
N ASP A 232 26.90 -48.52 -4.74
CA ASP A 232 26.67 -48.33 -3.29
C ASP A 232 27.01 -46.91 -2.81
N ARG A 233 27.97 -46.30 -3.48
CA ARG A 233 28.44 -44.95 -3.16
C ARG A 233 27.40 -43.90 -3.59
N ALA A 234 26.74 -44.04 -4.74
CA ALA A 234 25.72 -43.11 -5.18
C ALA A 234 24.47 -43.19 -4.28
N PHE A 235 24.07 -44.42 -3.89
CA PHE A 235 22.96 -44.61 -2.96
C PHE A 235 23.27 -44.03 -1.55
N CYS A 236 24.50 -44.25 -1.05
CA CYS A 236 24.92 -43.65 0.22
C CYS A 236 24.91 -42.14 0.19
N LEU A 237 25.32 -41.50 -0.91
CA LEU A 237 25.29 -40.06 -1.10
C LEU A 237 23.85 -39.53 -1.13
N ALA A 238 22.98 -40.10 -1.94
CA ALA A 238 21.58 -39.70 -2.07
C ALA A 238 20.82 -39.89 -0.75
N SER A 239 21.05 -40.97 -0.02
CA SER A 239 20.43 -41.25 1.27
C SER A 239 20.92 -40.28 2.34
N SER A 240 22.24 -39.97 2.35
CA SER A 240 22.83 -38.99 3.26
C SER A 240 22.27 -37.59 2.99
N GLU A 241 22.15 -37.18 1.74
CA GLU A 241 21.58 -35.90 1.33
C GLU A 241 20.11 -35.79 1.74
N SER A 242 19.31 -36.84 1.50
CA SER A 242 17.90 -36.89 1.91
C SER A 242 17.75 -36.75 3.43
N PHE A 243 18.57 -37.44 4.20
CA PHE A 243 18.59 -37.34 5.66
C PHE A 243 18.92 -35.91 6.11
N MET A 244 19.99 -35.31 5.56
CA MET A 244 20.40 -33.96 5.91
C MET A 244 19.34 -32.94 5.56
N ARG A 245 18.70 -33.05 4.40
CA ARG A 245 17.58 -32.16 4.03
C ARG A 245 16.41 -32.26 5.02
N SER A 246 16.06 -33.51 5.41
CA SER A 246 15.00 -33.72 6.41
C SER A 246 15.35 -33.17 7.79
N LEU A 247 16.61 -33.28 8.18
CA LEU A 247 17.10 -32.75 9.45
C LEU A 247 17.05 -31.21 9.47
N LEU A 248 17.54 -30.55 8.40
CA LEU A 248 17.49 -29.09 8.28
C LEU A 248 16.06 -28.55 8.20
N ALA A 249 15.17 -29.27 7.51
CA ALA A 249 13.77 -28.90 7.42
C ALA A 249 13.03 -28.98 8.77
N SER A 250 13.54 -29.78 9.71
CA SER A 250 13.00 -29.86 11.08
C SER A 250 13.60 -28.85 12.05
N ALA A 251 14.66 -28.13 11.67
CA ALA A 251 15.30 -27.13 12.51
C ALA A 251 14.42 -25.86 12.65
N PHE A 252 14.34 -25.34 13.86
CA PHE A 252 13.45 -24.23 14.19
C PHE A 252 13.83 -22.93 13.44
N GLY A 253 13.21 -22.71 12.30
CA GLY A 253 13.39 -21.50 11.49
C GLY A 253 14.73 -21.37 10.74
N LEU A 254 15.69 -22.30 10.90
CA LEU A 254 17.04 -22.16 10.34
C LEU A 254 17.03 -22.18 8.81
N GLN A 255 16.33 -23.15 8.21
CA GLN A 255 16.19 -23.22 6.76
C GLN A 255 15.42 -22.04 6.18
N VAL A 256 14.40 -21.57 6.92
CA VAL A 256 13.61 -20.39 6.55
C VAL A 256 14.50 -19.17 6.47
N LEU A 257 15.38 -18.98 7.47
CA LEU A 257 16.32 -17.85 7.48
C LEU A 257 17.36 -17.95 6.38
N ASP A 258 17.94 -19.13 6.14
CA ASP A 258 18.94 -19.33 5.07
C ASP A 258 18.36 -19.00 3.69
N ASN A 259 17.18 -19.53 3.39
CA ASN A 259 16.45 -19.21 2.15
C ASN A 259 16.15 -17.71 2.03
N PHE A 260 15.74 -17.08 3.11
CA PHE A 260 15.42 -15.67 3.15
C PHE A 260 16.64 -14.77 2.89
N ILE A 261 17.74 -15.01 3.58
CA ILE A 261 18.99 -14.27 3.40
C ILE A 261 19.57 -14.49 2.00
N THR A 262 19.53 -15.72 1.50
CA THR A 262 19.97 -16.05 0.12
C THR A 262 19.15 -15.27 -0.91
N ARG A 263 17.83 -15.17 -0.73
CA ARG A 263 16.97 -14.36 -1.59
C ARG A 263 17.34 -12.89 -1.56
N ILE A 264 17.63 -12.32 -0.37
CA ILE A 264 18.08 -10.93 -0.22
C ILE A 264 19.39 -10.69 -0.98
N VAL A 265 20.38 -11.58 -0.80
CA VAL A 265 21.68 -11.47 -1.48
C VAL A 265 21.51 -11.49 -3.01
N ASN A 266 20.66 -12.37 -3.54
CA ASN A 266 20.39 -12.47 -4.97
C ASN A 266 19.74 -11.19 -5.52
N ILE A 267 18.75 -10.64 -4.80
CA ILE A 267 18.08 -9.38 -5.20
C ILE A 267 19.09 -8.22 -5.20
N LEU A 268 19.91 -8.09 -4.17
CA LEU A 268 20.95 -7.06 -4.10
C LEU A 268 21.95 -7.20 -5.26
N GLN A 269 22.32 -8.42 -5.61
CA GLN A 269 23.20 -8.69 -6.76
C GLN A 269 22.53 -8.25 -8.09
N GLU A 270 21.26 -8.61 -8.29
CA GLU A 270 20.50 -8.21 -9.48
C GLU A 270 20.37 -6.70 -9.58
N GLU A 271 20.14 -5.99 -8.46
CA GLU A 271 20.09 -4.52 -8.42
C GLU A 271 21.43 -3.91 -8.79
N LEU A 272 22.54 -4.39 -8.21
CA LEU A 272 23.89 -3.93 -8.53
C LEU A 272 24.22 -4.13 -10.00
N ASP A 273 23.93 -5.29 -10.55
CA ASP A 273 24.20 -5.60 -11.96
C ASP A 273 23.35 -4.74 -12.90
N HIS A 274 22.07 -4.50 -12.54
CA HIS A 274 21.16 -3.67 -13.33
C HIS A 274 21.56 -2.20 -13.36
N PHE A 275 22.11 -1.67 -12.26
CA PHE A 275 22.46 -0.25 -12.12
C PHE A 275 23.96 0.01 -12.13
N ARG A 276 24.80 -0.95 -12.56
CA ARG A 276 26.27 -0.86 -12.53
C ARG A 276 26.82 0.47 -13.05
N ASP A 277 26.24 0.99 -14.15
CA ASP A 277 26.67 2.23 -14.81
C ASP A 277 25.84 3.46 -14.41
N LYS A 278 24.87 3.31 -13.48
CA LYS A 278 23.88 4.34 -13.10
C LYS A 278 23.82 4.57 -11.59
N LYS A 279 24.94 4.90 -10.97
CA LYS A 279 25.07 5.09 -9.50
C LYS A 279 24.04 6.07 -8.90
N ALA A 280 23.65 7.12 -9.64
CA ALA A 280 22.64 8.06 -9.18
C ALA A 280 21.26 7.41 -9.02
N ILE A 281 20.85 6.55 -9.97
CA ILE A 281 19.60 5.81 -9.92
C ILE A 281 19.64 4.77 -8.79
N LEU A 282 20.78 4.11 -8.60
CA LEU A 282 20.97 3.17 -7.51
C LEU A 282 20.75 3.80 -6.13
N ASN A 283 21.25 5.03 -5.93
CA ASN A 283 20.97 5.78 -4.70
C ASN A 283 19.48 6.10 -4.53
N LEU A 284 18.76 6.41 -5.60
CA LEU A 284 17.31 6.62 -5.55
C LEU A 284 16.56 5.34 -5.19
N VAL A 285 16.93 4.19 -5.77
CA VAL A 285 16.35 2.88 -5.42
C VAL A 285 16.56 2.59 -3.94
N THR A 286 17.78 2.76 -3.44
CA THR A 286 18.13 2.48 -2.04
C THR A 286 17.36 3.36 -1.05
N THR A 287 17.10 4.62 -1.41
CA THR A 287 16.39 5.59 -0.54
C THR A 287 14.87 5.60 -0.73
N TYR A 288 14.34 4.93 -1.75
CA TYR A 288 12.91 4.83 -2.01
C TYR A 288 12.19 4.13 -0.86
N ASN A 289 11.07 4.71 -0.44
CA ASN A 289 10.22 4.09 0.58
C ASN A 289 8.86 3.72 0.00
N PRO A 290 8.62 2.44 -0.32
CA PRO A 290 7.35 1.99 -0.88
C PRO A 290 6.13 2.32 -0.01
N ASP A 291 6.28 2.33 1.30
CA ASP A 291 5.17 2.57 2.24
C ASP A 291 4.73 4.03 2.27
N LEU A 292 5.55 4.94 1.74
CA LEU A 292 5.21 6.36 1.62
C LEU A 292 4.63 6.73 0.24
N THR A 293 4.31 5.77 -0.62
CA THR A 293 3.95 6.04 -2.02
C THR A 293 2.48 6.31 -2.27
N VAL A 294 1.59 5.68 -1.51
CA VAL A 294 0.12 5.79 -1.67
C VAL A 294 -0.54 5.97 -0.32
N SER A 295 -1.37 7.00 -0.18
CA SER A 295 -2.16 7.29 1.03
C SER A 295 -3.63 7.41 0.69
N ASP A 296 -4.49 6.72 1.42
CA ASP A 296 -5.95 6.86 1.31
C ASP A 296 -6.41 8.18 1.94
N ILE A 297 -7.43 8.83 1.35
CA ILE A 297 -7.93 10.11 1.87
C ILE A 297 -8.69 9.94 3.20
N TYR A 298 -9.30 8.79 3.43
CA TYR A 298 -10.14 8.54 4.60
C TYR A 298 -9.48 7.71 5.70
N GLU A 299 -8.30 7.13 5.44
CA GLU A 299 -7.55 6.35 6.43
C GLU A 299 -6.43 7.21 7.04
N ASP A 300 -6.16 7.04 8.34
CA ASP A 300 -5.01 7.67 8.98
C ASP A 300 -3.72 7.05 8.47
N GLY A 301 -2.86 7.85 7.85
CA GLY A 301 -1.58 7.43 7.30
C GLY A 301 -0.38 7.72 8.22
N GLY A 302 -0.59 8.28 9.39
CA GLY A 302 0.50 8.61 10.32
C GLY A 302 1.53 9.56 9.70
N SER A 303 2.78 9.13 9.57
CA SER A 303 3.89 9.97 9.07
C SER A 303 3.76 10.41 7.60
N ILE A 304 2.94 9.72 6.81
CA ILE A 304 2.68 10.09 5.41
C ILE A 304 1.77 11.32 5.30
N ASP A 305 1.01 11.64 6.37
CA ASP A 305 0.01 12.69 6.39
C ASP A 305 0.61 14.08 6.62
N ASN A 306 1.40 14.51 5.66
CA ASN A 306 2.01 15.84 5.67
C ASN A 306 1.93 16.50 4.27
N PRO A 307 1.95 17.85 4.20
CA PRO A 307 1.79 18.57 2.94
C PRO A 307 2.93 18.37 1.96
N ILE A 308 4.11 17.91 2.41
CA ILE A 308 5.26 17.65 1.55
C ILE A 308 5.00 16.38 0.73
N LEU A 309 4.56 15.30 1.36
CA LEU A 309 4.27 14.02 0.70
C LEU A 309 2.95 14.03 -0.05
N LEU A 310 1.89 14.56 0.54
CA LEU A 310 0.55 14.55 -0.06
C LEU A 310 0.29 15.70 -1.04
N GLY A 311 1.17 16.71 -1.05
CA GLY A 311 0.86 17.99 -1.67
C GLY A 311 -0.23 18.75 -0.91
N ASN A 312 -0.35 20.04 -1.14
CA ASN A 312 -1.31 20.87 -0.42
C ASN A 312 -2.77 20.39 -0.62
N LYS A 313 -3.13 20.07 -1.88
CA LYS A 313 -4.48 19.58 -2.21
C LYS A 313 -4.82 18.27 -1.48
N GLY A 314 -3.97 17.25 -1.60
CA GLY A 314 -4.18 15.95 -0.97
C GLY A 314 -4.24 16.04 0.55
N TYR A 315 -3.37 16.84 1.15
CA TYR A 315 -3.34 17.09 2.59
C TYR A 315 -4.63 17.71 3.11
N TRP A 316 -5.12 18.77 2.46
CA TRP A 316 -6.36 19.42 2.88
C TRP A 316 -7.59 18.56 2.68
N LEU A 317 -7.69 17.81 1.56
CA LEU A 317 -8.78 16.87 1.34
C LEU A 317 -8.84 15.83 2.47
N LYS A 318 -7.69 15.29 2.86
CA LYS A 318 -7.60 14.32 3.96
C LYS A 318 -8.02 14.92 5.31
N ARG A 319 -7.58 16.13 5.61
CA ARG A 319 -8.03 16.87 6.82
C ARG A 319 -9.52 17.13 6.82
N LEU A 320 -10.08 17.58 5.69
CA LEU A 320 -11.52 17.81 5.58
C LEU A 320 -12.30 16.49 5.76
N ALA A 321 -11.84 15.39 5.19
CA ALA A 321 -12.44 14.07 5.40
C ALA A 321 -12.42 13.67 6.88
N SER A 322 -11.32 13.92 7.61
CA SER A 322 -11.23 13.65 9.06
C SER A 322 -12.14 14.53 9.91
N PHE A 323 -12.56 15.70 9.41
CA PHE A 323 -13.54 16.57 10.05
C PHE A 323 -14.99 16.22 9.69
N GLY A 324 -15.21 15.16 8.90
CA GLY A 324 -16.55 14.70 8.50
C GLY A 324 -17.16 15.44 7.30
N PHE A 325 -16.36 16.20 6.54
CA PHE A 325 -16.86 16.81 5.30
C PHE A 325 -17.05 15.77 4.19
N PRO A 326 -18.04 15.97 3.31
CA PRO A 326 -18.30 15.07 2.18
C PRO A 326 -17.26 15.32 1.08
N ILE A 327 -16.15 14.62 1.18
CA ILE A 327 -15.09 14.65 0.20
C ILE A 327 -15.26 13.44 -0.73
N PRO A 328 -15.13 13.57 -2.07
CA PRO A 328 -15.12 12.43 -2.96
C PRO A 328 -14.04 11.42 -2.55
N ARG A 329 -14.38 10.12 -2.55
CA ARG A 329 -13.44 9.06 -2.18
C ARG A 329 -12.22 9.07 -3.07
N GLY A 330 -11.05 8.76 -2.52
CA GLY A 330 -9.81 8.82 -3.27
C GLY A 330 -8.57 8.41 -2.50
N PHE A 331 -7.45 8.43 -3.19
CA PHE A 331 -6.12 8.25 -2.63
C PHE A 331 -5.12 9.21 -3.28
N VAL A 332 -3.99 9.40 -2.64
CA VAL A 332 -2.90 10.24 -3.12
C VAL A 332 -1.70 9.37 -3.44
N VAL A 333 -1.18 9.48 -4.66
CA VAL A 333 0.16 9.01 -5.02
C VAL A 333 1.12 10.13 -4.68
N THR A 334 2.01 9.90 -3.71
CA THR A 334 2.75 10.95 -3.03
C THR A 334 3.94 11.49 -3.83
N SER A 335 4.54 12.58 -3.35
CA SER A 335 5.77 13.13 -3.92
C SER A 335 6.99 12.21 -3.78
N GLU A 336 6.94 11.17 -2.93
CA GLU A 336 7.98 10.14 -2.87
C GLU A 336 8.17 9.42 -4.21
N VAL A 337 7.06 9.18 -4.93
CA VAL A 337 7.09 8.61 -6.29
C VAL A 337 7.77 9.57 -7.27
N TYR A 338 7.48 10.88 -7.16
CA TYR A 338 8.16 11.88 -7.99
C TYR A 338 9.66 11.95 -7.68
N ARG A 339 10.04 11.99 -6.41
CA ARG A 339 11.44 12.02 -5.98
C ARG A 339 12.28 10.89 -6.58
N CYS A 340 11.67 9.71 -6.72
CA CYS A 340 12.31 8.51 -7.27
C CYS A 340 11.83 8.17 -8.68
N PHE A 341 11.28 9.14 -9.43
CA PHE A 341 10.57 8.92 -10.69
C PHE A 341 11.39 8.15 -11.73
N ASP A 342 12.64 8.55 -11.93
CA ASP A 342 13.54 7.89 -12.90
C ASP A 342 13.84 6.43 -12.49
N ALA A 343 13.99 6.17 -11.21
CA ALA A 343 14.17 4.82 -10.69
C ALA A 343 12.90 3.98 -10.83
N VAL A 344 11.73 4.56 -10.50
CA VAL A 344 10.44 3.87 -10.60
C VAL A 344 10.11 3.48 -12.04
N ILE A 345 10.37 4.37 -13.01
CA ILE A 345 10.12 4.08 -14.43
C ILE A 345 11.20 3.16 -15.01
N GLY A 346 12.45 3.37 -14.64
CA GLY A 346 13.61 2.64 -15.17
C GLY A 346 13.74 1.22 -14.62
N TYR A 347 13.16 0.92 -13.46
CA TYR A 347 13.26 -0.39 -12.82
C TYR A 347 11.92 -1.11 -12.76
N ARG A 348 11.79 -2.18 -13.55
CA ARG A 348 10.53 -2.92 -13.74
C ARG A 348 9.87 -3.36 -12.44
N ASN A 349 10.67 -3.78 -11.45
CA ASN A 349 10.13 -4.26 -10.17
C ASN A 349 9.50 -3.13 -9.36
N MET A 350 10.10 -1.94 -9.33
CA MET A 350 9.52 -0.76 -8.67
C MET A 350 8.22 -0.31 -9.34
N LEU A 351 8.21 -0.26 -10.68
CA LEU A 351 7.00 0.08 -11.44
C LEU A 351 5.88 -0.93 -11.20
N LYS A 352 6.19 -2.22 -11.12
CA LYS A 352 5.22 -3.27 -10.82
C LYS A 352 4.67 -3.16 -9.40
N ASP A 353 5.51 -2.85 -8.42
CA ASP A 353 5.10 -2.61 -7.03
C ASP A 353 4.16 -1.41 -6.92
N LEU A 354 4.57 -0.26 -7.45
CA LEU A 354 3.74 0.95 -7.47
C LEU A 354 2.39 0.69 -8.15
N THR A 355 2.39 -0.02 -9.30
CA THR A 355 1.16 -0.39 -9.99
C THR A 355 0.25 -1.25 -9.09
N GLY A 356 0.80 -2.22 -8.38
CA GLY A 356 0.06 -3.04 -7.41
C GLY A 356 -0.60 -2.21 -6.31
N ARG A 357 0.13 -1.25 -5.74
CA ARG A 357 -0.39 -0.33 -4.70
C ARG A 357 -1.49 0.58 -5.23
N ILE A 358 -1.35 1.11 -6.44
CA ILE A 358 -2.39 1.89 -7.11
C ILE A 358 -3.66 1.04 -7.34
N LEU A 359 -3.52 -0.19 -7.84
CA LEU A 359 -4.64 -1.11 -8.02
C LEU A 359 -5.33 -1.48 -6.71
N SER A 360 -4.57 -1.63 -5.62
CA SER A 360 -5.14 -1.82 -4.28
C SER A 360 -5.94 -0.58 -3.83
N GLY A 361 -5.48 0.63 -4.15
CA GLY A 361 -6.23 1.87 -3.95
C GLY A 361 -7.56 1.87 -4.73
N ILE A 362 -7.52 1.47 -6.01
CA ILE A 362 -8.74 1.34 -6.83
C ILE A 362 -9.72 0.32 -6.23
N ALA A 363 -9.24 -0.85 -5.80
CA ALA A 363 -10.10 -1.87 -5.18
C ALA A 363 -10.79 -1.35 -3.90
N ARG A 364 -10.09 -0.54 -3.08
CA ARG A 364 -10.72 0.14 -1.93
C ARG A 364 -11.79 1.13 -2.36
N LEU A 365 -11.55 1.92 -3.41
CA LEU A 365 -12.54 2.84 -3.96
C LEU A 365 -13.77 2.09 -4.49
N GLU A 366 -13.58 1.02 -5.23
CA GLU A 366 -14.67 0.19 -5.73
C GLU A 366 -15.54 -0.35 -4.59
N LYS A 367 -14.90 -0.87 -3.54
CA LYS A 367 -15.59 -1.36 -2.32
C LYS A 367 -16.37 -0.25 -1.61
N ALA A 368 -15.79 0.94 -1.50
CA ALA A 368 -16.39 2.06 -0.78
C ALA A 368 -17.55 2.73 -1.55
N THR A 369 -17.46 2.77 -2.88
CA THR A 369 -18.45 3.44 -3.75
C THR A 369 -19.50 2.50 -4.34
N GLY A 370 -19.24 1.18 -4.32
CA GLY A 370 -20.05 0.18 -5.01
C GLY A 370 -19.97 0.27 -6.54
N LYS A 371 -19.12 1.15 -7.08
CA LYS A 371 -18.86 1.30 -8.52
C LYS A 371 -17.66 0.45 -8.93
N ARG A 372 -17.47 0.19 -10.22
CA ARG A 372 -16.32 -0.57 -10.74
C ARG A 372 -15.56 0.21 -11.81
N PHE A 373 -14.24 0.20 -11.69
CA PHE A 373 -13.35 0.88 -12.64
C PHE A 373 -13.33 0.12 -13.98
N GLY A 374 -13.80 0.78 -15.04
CA GLY A 374 -13.92 0.19 -16.38
C GLY A 374 -15.17 -0.64 -16.64
N ASP A 375 -16.09 -0.76 -15.69
CA ASP A 375 -17.38 -1.39 -15.91
C ASP A 375 -18.30 -0.44 -16.70
N PRO A 376 -18.81 -0.85 -17.87
CA PRO A 376 -19.75 -0.02 -18.64
C PRO A 376 -21.09 0.21 -17.94
N VAL A 377 -21.51 -0.72 -17.08
CA VAL A 377 -22.85 -0.67 -16.43
C VAL A 377 -22.84 0.22 -15.20
N ASN A 378 -21.84 0.09 -14.33
CA ASN A 378 -21.73 0.92 -13.12
C ASN A 378 -20.30 1.46 -12.97
N PRO A 379 -19.89 2.39 -13.87
CA PRO A 379 -18.51 2.82 -13.95
C PRO A 379 -18.08 3.67 -12.75
N LEU A 380 -16.90 3.36 -12.21
CA LEU A 380 -16.12 4.27 -11.41
C LEU A 380 -15.29 5.14 -12.37
N LEU A 381 -15.58 6.42 -12.46
CA LEU A 381 -14.77 7.38 -13.19
C LEU A 381 -13.93 8.18 -12.21
N LEU A 382 -12.71 8.53 -12.61
CA LEU A 382 -11.73 9.15 -11.73
C LEU A 382 -11.28 10.52 -12.25
N SER A 383 -10.98 11.42 -11.31
CA SER A 383 -10.15 12.59 -11.57
C SER A 383 -8.73 12.33 -11.11
N VAL A 384 -7.75 12.71 -11.91
CA VAL A 384 -6.31 12.62 -11.61
C VAL A 384 -5.75 14.03 -11.65
N ARG A 385 -5.34 14.54 -10.51
CA ARG A 385 -4.94 15.95 -10.34
C ARG A 385 -3.57 16.01 -9.68
N SER A 386 -2.65 16.76 -10.27
CA SER A 386 -1.38 17.09 -9.62
C SER A 386 -1.61 18.07 -8.46
N GLY A 387 -0.77 17.98 -7.43
CA GLY A 387 -0.84 18.85 -6.26
C GLY A 387 0.51 18.93 -5.57
N ALA A 388 1.21 20.06 -5.73
CA ALA A 388 2.46 20.32 -5.03
C ALA A 388 2.22 20.79 -3.59
N ALA A 389 3.28 20.79 -2.78
CA ALA A 389 3.24 21.33 -1.41
C ALA A 389 2.83 22.81 -1.40
N ILE A 390 3.18 23.55 -2.44
CA ILE A 390 2.78 24.94 -2.66
C ILE A 390 1.81 24.99 -3.83
N SER A 391 0.70 25.71 -3.68
CA SER A 391 -0.36 25.80 -4.70
C SER A 391 0.15 26.46 -5.99
N MET A 392 -0.04 25.79 -7.13
CA MET A 392 0.36 26.27 -8.46
C MET A 392 -0.85 26.17 -9.41
N PRO A 393 -1.82 27.11 -9.28
CA PRO A 393 -3.08 27.02 -10.02
C PRO A 393 -2.87 27.10 -11.53
N GLY A 394 -3.44 26.13 -12.28
CA GLY A 394 -3.38 26.11 -13.75
C GLY A 394 -2.04 25.73 -14.37
N MET A 395 -0.99 25.46 -13.57
CA MET A 395 0.37 25.21 -14.09
C MET A 395 0.65 23.74 -14.40
N MET A 396 -0.19 22.81 -13.92
CA MET A 396 0.03 21.38 -14.02
C MET A 396 -1.20 20.66 -14.56
N ASP A 397 -0.96 19.50 -15.17
CA ASP A 397 -2.00 18.72 -15.82
C ASP A 397 -3.06 18.17 -14.85
N THR A 398 -4.30 18.16 -15.34
CA THR A 398 -5.46 17.55 -14.70
C THR A 398 -6.15 16.65 -15.72
N PHE A 399 -6.53 15.45 -15.31
CA PHE A 399 -7.31 14.53 -16.13
C PHE A 399 -8.62 14.24 -15.41
N LEU A 400 -9.73 14.53 -16.08
CA LEU A 400 -11.08 14.22 -15.60
C LEU A 400 -11.64 13.04 -16.37
N ASN A 401 -12.54 12.31 -15.72
CA ASN A 401 -13.26 11.17 -16.31
C ASN A 401 -12.33 10.02 -16.76
N VAL A 402 -11.19 9.81 -16.09
CA VAL A 402 -10.32 8.66 -16.35
C VAL A 402 -11.08 7.36 -16.07
N GLY A 403 -10.99 6.40 -16.96
CA GLY A 403 -11.80 5.18 -16.98
C GLY A 403 -12.95 5.24 -17.99
N ILE A 404 -13.24 6.43 -18.56
CA ILE A 404 -14.24 6.56 -19.61
C ILE A 404 -13.69 6.07 -20.97
N ASN A 405 -14.48 5.30 -21.67
CA ASN A 405 -14.25 4.92 -23.06
C ASN A 405 -15.58 4.92 -23.81
N ARG A 406 -15.55 4.59 -25.10
CA ARG A 406 -16.75 4.58 -25.91
C ARG A 406 -17.84 3.65 -25.36
N ALA A 407 -17.47 2.44 -24.92
CA ALA A 407 -18.43 1.47 -24.38
C ALA A 407 -19.09 1.97 -23.08
N VAL A 408 -18.29 2.56 -22.16
CA VAL A 408 -18.80 3.19 -20.93
C VAL A 408 -19.74 4.33 -21.28
N CYS A 409 -19.37 5.20 -22.23
CA CYS A 409 -20.15 6.34 -22.63
C CYS A 409 -21.49 5.93 -23.26
N GLU A 410 -21.51 4.94 -24.14
CA GLU A 410 -22.73 4.40 -24.76
C GLU A 410 -23.70 3.83 -23.71
N LYS A 411 -23.19 3.12 -22.69
CA LYS A 411 -24.04 2.58 -21.63
C LYS A 411 -24.55 3.66 -20.67
N LEU A 412 -23.68 4.62 -20.28
CA LEU A 412 -24.08 5.75 -19.44
C LEU A 412 -25.13 6.63 -20.16
N SER A 413 -24.94 6.91 -21.44
CA SER A 413 -25.87 7.73 -22.22
C SER A 413 -27.25 7.11 -22.36
N ALA A 414 -27.38 5.80 -22.21
CA ALA A 414 -28.67 5.11 -22.22
C ALA A 414 -29.46 5.28 -20.92
N ARG A 415 -28.87 5.80 -19.85
CA ARG A 415 -29.56 6.09 -18.60
C ARG A 415 -30.40 7.37 -18.72
N PRO A 416 -31.62 7.41 -18.19
CA PRO A 416 -32.43 8.61 -18.18
C PRO A 416 -31.68 9.81 -17.61
N GLY A 417 -31.62 10.91 -18.33
CA GLY A 417 -30.99 12.15 -17.92
C GLY A 417 -29.45 12.21 -18.08
N TYR A 418 -28.77 11.11 -18.40
CA TYR A 418 -27.30 11.07 -18.53
C TYR A 418 -26.78 11.25 -19.97
N ALA A 419 -27.63 11.26 -20.95
CA ALA A 419 -27.20 11.20 -22.35
C ALA A 419 -26.24 12.33 -22.75
N TRP A 420 -26.55 13.57 -22.37
CA TRP A 420 -25.69 14.72 -22.66
C TRP A 420 -24.41 14.70 -21.82
N ALA A 421 -24.56 14.47 -20.51
CA ALA A 421 -23.44 14.47 -19.55
C ALA A 421 -22.38 13.40 -19.88
N ALA A 422 -22.80 12.20 -20.30
CA ALA A 422 -21.89 11.13 -20.68
C ALA A 422 -20.99 11.52 -21.86
N TRP A 423 -21.58 12.10 -22.92
CA TRP A 423 -20.81 12.52 -24.10
C TRP A 423 -19.96 13.78 -23.84
N ASP A 424 -20.44 14.73 -23.05
CA ASP A 424 -19.60 15.87 -22.61
C ASP A 424 -18.42 15.41 -21.73
N SER A 425 -18.63 14.44 -20.86
CA SER A 425 -17.55 13.87 -20.03
C SER A 425 -16.49 13.17 -20.88
N TYR A 426 -16.91 12.45 -21.94
CA TYR A 426 -15.97 11.83 -22.87
C TYR A 426 -15.22 12.86 -23.72
N ARG A 427 -15.92 13.88 -24.21
CA ARG A 427 -15.31 15.02 -24.91
C ARG A 427 -14.26 15.71 -24.04
N ARG A 428 -14.57 15.99 -22.74
CA ARG A 428 -13.63 16.59 -21.78
C ARG A 428 -12.40 15.73 -21.55
N PHE A 429 -12.60 14.44 -21.37
CA PHE A 429 -11.50 13.48 -21.26
C PHE A 429 -10.57 13.57 -22.47
N LEU A 430 -11.11 13.53 -23.69
CA LEU A 430 -10.35 13.62 -24.93
C LEU A 430 -9.64 14.97 -25.09
N GLN A 431 -10.27 16.07 -24.71
CA GLN A 431 -9.67 17.40 -24.70
C GLN A 431 -8.44 17.44 -23.78
N MET A 432 -8.58 17.02 -22.52
CA MET A 432 -7.48 17.02 -21.57
C MET A 432 -6.35 16.07 -22.00
N TRP A 433 -6.72 14.92 -22.57
CA TRP A 433 -5.77 13.97 -23.15
C TRP A 433 -4.95 14.56 -24.29
N GLY A 434 -5.61 15.27 -25.20
CA GLY A 434 -4.94 15.96 -26.31
C GLY A 434 -4.05 17.10 -25.81
N MET A 435 -4.51 17.89 -24.84
CA MET A 435 -3.73 18.99 -24.26
C MET A 435 -2.47 18.48 -23.55
N SER A 436 -2.57 17.39 -22.79
CA SER A 436 -1.41 16.75 -22.15
C SER A 436 -0.40 16.16 -23.17
N SER A 437 -0.84 15.97 -24.38
CA SER A 437 -0.01 15.52 -25.52
C SER A 437 0.54 16.67 -26.38
N GLY A 438 0.33 17.93 -25.96
CA GLY A 438 0.89 19.13 -26.59
C GLY A 438 -0.04 19.88 -27.53
N LEU A 439 -1.33 19.54 -27.60
CA LEU A 439 -2.29 20.33 -28.35
C LEU A 439 -2.73 21.56 -27.55
N ASP A 440 -2.89 22.69 -28.26
CA ASP A 440 -3.41 23.91 -27.65
C ASP A 440 -4.92 23.82 -27.39
N ARG A 441 -5.39 24.49 -26.36
CA ARG A 441 -6.82 24.61 -26.04
C ARG A 441 -7.61 25.24 -27.19
N ASN A 442 -7.05 26.26 -27.88
CA ASN A 442 -7.65 26.94 -28.98
C ASN A 442 -8.03 25.97 -30.14
N PHE A 443 -7.32 24.89 -30.31
CA PHE A 443 -7.65 23.83 -31.25
C PHE A 443 -9.06 23.22 -30.97
N PHE A 444 -9.30 22.88 -29.71
CA PHE A 444 -10.58 22.30 -29.28
C PHE A 444 -11.70 23.33 -29.25
N ASP A 445 -11.41 24.57 -28.91
CA ASP A 445 -12.37 25.67 -28.91
C ASP A 445 -12.80 25.96 -30.37
N GLY A 446 -11.86 25.93 -31.33
CA GLY A 446 -12.17 26.07 -32.75
C GLY A 446 -13.10 24.96 -33.27
N LEU A 447 -12.91 23.71 -32.83
CA LEU A 447 -13.84 22.62 -33.18
C LEU A 447 -15.23 22.86 -32.61
N ILE A 448 -15.36 23.31 -31.37
CA ILE A 448 -16.66 23.65 -30.77
C ILE A 448 -17.35 24.76 -31.53
N GLU A 449 -16.64 25.83 -31.91
CA GLU A 449 -17.23 26.92 -32.69
C GLU A 449 -17.73 26.42 -34.06
N THR A 450 -16.96 25.59 -34.77
CA THR A 450 -17.40 24.96 -36.02
C THR A 450 -18.70 24.19 -35.85
N TYR A 451 -18.86 23.46 -34.74
CA TYR A 451 -20.10 22.73 -34.46
C TYR A 451 -21.25 23.63 -34.00
N LYS A 452 -20.97 24.76 -33.33
CA LYS A 452 -21.97 25.78 -33.00
C LYS A 452 -22.57 26.37 -34.29
N GLU A 453 -21.72 26.74 -35.26
CA GLU A 453 -22.16 27.22 -36.56
C GLU A 453 -22.99 26.18 -37.33
N LYS A 454 -22.49 24.92 -37.39
CA LYS A 454 -23.15 23.80 -38.02
C LYS A 454 -24.57 23.55 -37.51
N PHE A 455 -24.76 23.60 -36.21
CA PHE A 455 -26.03 23.31 -35.54
C PHE A 455 -26.85 24.56 -35.21
N LYS A 456 -26.34 25.75 -35.51
CA LYS A 456 -26.97 27.06 -35.24
C LYS A 456 -27.31 27.24 -33.75
N VAL A 457 -26.38 26.90 -32.85
CA VAL A 457 -26.53 27.07 -31.41
C VAL A 457 -25.52 28.12 -30.89
N ALA A 458 -25.96 28.96 -29.96
CA ALA A 458 -25.12 30.02 -29.42
C ALA A 458 -24.21 29.54 -28.25
N LYS A 459 -24.74 28.65 -27.41
CA LYS A 459 -24.04 28.18 -26.22
C LYS A 459 -23.89 26.65 -26.24
N LYS A 460 -22.77 26.13 -25.70
CA LYS A 460 -22.48 24.70 -25.63
C LYS A 460 -23.60 23.86 -24.98
N LEU A 461 -24.24 24.41 -23.96
CA LEU A 461 -25.35 23.74 -23.25
C LEU A 461 -26.60 23.53 -24.10
N GLN A 462 -26.70 24.20 -25.25
CA GLN A 462 -27.83 24.06 -26.19
C GLN A 462 -27.67 22.88 -27.15
N PHE A 463 -26.51 22.23 -27.22
CA PHE A 463 -26.33 21.02 -28.00
C PHE A 463 -27.24 19.90 -27.49
N LYS A 464 -27.85 19.17 -28.39
CA LYS A 464 -28.57 17.93 -28.07
C LYS A 464 -27.60 16.81 -27.78
N PRO A 465 -28.00 15.76 -27.03
CA PRO A 465 -27.11 14.61 -26.71
C PRO A 465 -26.46 13.98 -27.96
N GLU A 466 -27.18 13.86 -29.07
CA GLU A 466 -26.68 13.29 -30.32
C GLU A 466 -25.60 14.18 -30.96
N GLN A 467 -25.78 15.51 -30.86
CA GLN A 467 -24.80 16.48 -31.34
C GLN A 467 -23.54 16.47 -30.49
N MET A 468 -23.67 16.34 -29.14
CA MET A 468 -22.53 16.19 -28.23
C MET A 468 -21.77 14.89 -28.48
N LYS A 469 -22.49 13.80 -28.84
CA LYS A 469 -21.87 12.53 -29.29
C LYS A 469 -21.02 12.74 -30.52
N GLU A 470 -21.55 13.44 -31.53
CA GLU A 470 -20.82 13.72 -32.78
C GLU A 470 -19.54 14.51 -32.50
N ILE A 471 -19.61 15.54 -31.66
CA ILE A 471 -18.45 16.35 -31.26
C ILE A 471 -17.40 15.49 -30.54
N ALA A 472 -17.81 14.66 -29.59
CA ALA A 472 -16.89 13.78 -28.86
C ALA A 472 -16.17 12.77 -29.75
N LEU A 473 -16.90 12.20 -30.71
CA LEU A 473 -16.32 11.29 -31.73
C LEU A 473 -15.36 12.01 -32.67
N CYS A 474 -15.70 13.23 -33.09
CA CYS A 474 -14.79 14.08 -33.89
C CYS A 474 -13.48 14.35 -33.11
N TYR A 475 -13.55 14.67 -31.83
CA TYR A 475 -12.33 14.84 -31.00
C TYR A 475 -11.45 13.59 -31.01
N ARG A 476 -12.04 12.40 -30.89
CA ARG A 476 -11.31 11.14 -30.96
C ARG A 476 -10.63 10.93 -32.31
N GLU A 477 -11.34 11.21 -33.42
CA GLU A 477 -10.82 11.09 -34.79
C GLU A 477 -9.66 12.07 -35.01
N GLU A 478 -9.81 13.32 -34.59
CA GLU A 478 -8.77 14.35 -34.67
C GLU A 478 -7.49 14.03 -33.90
N LEU A 479 -7.65 13.47 -32.69
CA LEU A 479 -6.50 13.00 -31.91
C LEU A 479 -5.80 11.83 -32.60
N HIS A 480 -6.55 10.88 -33.11
CA HIS A 480 -6.00 9.75 -33.84
C HIS A 480 -5.28 10.18 -35.13
N ALA A 481 -5.86 11.11 -35.90
CA ALA A 481 -5.23 11.66 -37.11
C ALA A 481 -3.89 12.34 -36.85
N ARG A 482 -3.68 12.87 -35.61
CA ARG A 482 -2.41 13.47 -35.16
C ARG A 482 -1.47 12.47 -34.50
N GLY A 483 -1.77 11.18 -34.55
CA GLY A 483 -0.94 10.13 -33.97
C GLY A 483 -0.98 10.06 -32.43
N ILE A 484 -1.92 10.74 -31.77
CA ILE A 484 -2.08 10.70 -30.32
C ILE A 484 -2.77 9.41 -29.94
N LYS A 485 -2.07 8.56 -29.19
CA LYS A 485 -2.60 7.27 -28.73
C LYS A 485 -3.58 7.47 -27.58
N ILE A 486 -4.81 7.04 -27.77
CA ILE A 486 -5.85 7.00 -26.74
C ILE A 486 -5.97 5.55 -26.27
N PHE A 487 -5.89 5.33 -24.95
CA PHE A 487 -6.05 3.99 -24.38
C PHE A 487 -7.54 3.74 -24.10
N ASP A 488 -8.07 2.61 -24.57
CA ASP A 488 -9.44 2.18 -24.24
C ASP A 488 -9.47 1.36 -22.93
N ASN A 489 -8.31 0.80 -22.52
CA ASN A 489 -8.17 0.11 -21.23
C ASN A 489 -8.07 1.13 -20.09
N PRO A 490 -8.96 1.10 -19.08
CA PRO A 490 -8.99 2.07 -17.98
C PRO A 490 -7.71 2.10 -17.14
N ILE A 491 -7.07 0.95 -16.93
CA ILE A 491 -5.83 0.87 -16.15
C ILE A 491 -4.68 1.57 -16.89
N ASP A 492 -4.60 1.40 -18.21
CA ASP A 492 -3.58 2.08 -19.00
C ASP A 492 -3.84 3.59 -19.07
N GLN A 493 -5.13 4.01 -19.13
CA GLN A 493 -5.50 5.43 -18.99
C GLN A 493 -5.01 6.00 -17.66
N LEU A 494 -5.29 5.30 -16.55
CA LEU A 494 -4.91 5.76 -15.22
C LEU A 494 -3.39 5.86 -15.07
N ARG A 495 -2.65 4.83 -15.51
CA ARG A 495 -1.19 4.85 -15.51
C ARG A 495 -0.64 6.04 -16.30
N TYR A 496 -1.14 6.25 -17.51
CA TYR A 496 -0.72 7.37 -18.34
C TYR A 496 -1.04 8.71 -17.68
N ALA A 497 -2.25 8.89 -17.15
CA ALA A 497 -2.66 10.11 -16.48
C ALA A 497 -1.79 10.43 -15.26
N ILE A 498 -1.47 9.43 -14.42
CA ILE A 498 -0.58 9.60 -13.27
C ILE A 498 0.83 9.98 -13.71
N LEU A 499 1.39 9.29 -14.71
CA LEU A 499 2.72 9.60 -15.23
C LEU A 499 2.79 11.02 -15.81
N LYS A 500 1.79 11.42 -16.60
CA LYS A 500 1.71 12.77 -17.17
C LYS A 500 1.52 13.84 -16.10
N ALA A 501 0.72 13.58 -15.08
CA ALA A 501 0.56 14.49 -13.96
C ALA A 501 1.89 14.72 -13.22
N PHE A 502 2.73 13.69 -13.03
CA PHE A 502 4.08 13.85 -12.51
C PHE A 502 4.99 14.64 -13.46
N GLN A 503 4.99 14.29 -14.75
CA GLN A 503 5.79 14.97 -15.76
C GLN A 503 5.43 16.44 -15.94
N SER A 504 4.17 16.83 -15.67
CA SER A 504 3.73 18.22 -15.78
C SER A 504 4.44 19.17 -14.81
N TRP A 505 5.06 18.65 -13.73
CA TRP A 505 5.94 19.42 -12.86
C TRP A 505 7.12 20.02 -13.62
N ASP A 506 7.64 19.31 -14.61
CA ASP A 506 8.79 19.74 -15.45
C ASP A 506 8.36 20.47 -16.72
N SER A 507 7.07 20.81 -16.86
CA SER A 507 6.59 21.69 -17.95
C SER A 507 7.23 23.08 -17.86
N GLU A 508 7.38 23.75 -19.00
CA GLU A 508 7.96 25.09 -19.03
C GLU A 508 7.16 26.12 -18.22
N CYS A 509 5.82 26.03 -18.25
CA CYS A 509 4.95 26.88 -17.45
C CYS A 509 5.20 26.70 -15.95
N ALA A 510 5.28 25.43 -15.49
CA ALA A 510 5.55 25.11 -14.10
C ALA A 510 6.96 25.56 -13.66
N LYS A 511 7.97 25.40 -14.51
CA LYS A 511 9.34 25.88 -14.25
C LYS A 511 9.42 27.41 -14.15
N ILE A 512 8.76 28.14 -15.07
CA ILE A 512 8.72 29.61 -15.03
C ILE A 512 8.04 30.08 -13.75
N PHE A 513 6.88 29.51 -13.40
CA PHE A 513 6.19 29.85 -12.17
C PHE A 513 7.07 29.63 -10.93
N ARG A 514 7.75 28.46 -10.83
CA ARG A 514 8.64 28.17 -9.71
C ARG A 514 9.80 29.18 -9.61
N ARG A 515 10.39 29.55 -10.74
CA ARG A 515 11.44 30.59 -10.75
C ARG A 515 10.92 31.93 -10.22
N GLN A 516 9.73 32.34 -10.65
CA GLN A 516 9.09 33.58 -10.18
C GLN A 516 8.80 33.57 -8.67
N MET A 517 8.43 32.39 -8.15
CA MET A 517 8.12 32.19 -6.74
C MET A 517 9.32 31.77 -5.89
N ASN A 518 10.52 31.73 -6.46
CA ASN A 518 11.76 31.26 -5.81
C ASN A 518 11.64 29.85 -5.19
N LEU A 519 10.94 28.94 -5.86
CA LEU A 519 10.74 27.57 -5.42
C LEU A 519 11.77 26.63 -6.03
N SER A 520 12.33 25.71 -5.21
CA SER A 520 13.22 24.65 -5.72
C SER A 520 12.48 23.67 -6.63
N ASN A 521 13.18 23.16 -7.65
CA ASN A 521 12.68 22.10 -8.50
C ASN A 521 12.54 20.75 -7.76
N ASP A 522 13.28 20.56 -6.66
CA ASP A 522 13.33 19.30 -5.91
C ASP A 522 12.09 19.01 -5.05
N TRP A 523 11.20 19.99 -4.87
CA TRP A 523 9.96 19.78 -4.13
C TRP A 523 9.06 18.71 -4.74
N GLY A 524 8.98 18.65 -6.08
CA GLY A 524 8.12 17.72 -6.79
C GLY A 524 6.63 17.96 -6.58
N THR A 525 5.85 17.01 -7.03
CA THR A 525 4.38 17.04 -6.92
C THR A 525 3.86 15.69 -6.45
N ALA A 526 2.71 15.68 -5.81
CA ALA A 526 1.89 14.49 -5.59
C ALA A 526 0.77 14.42 -6.64
N VAL A 527 0.09 13.29 -6.73
CA VAL A 527 -1.04 13.08 -7.64
C VAL A 527 -2.23 12.57 -6.84
N THR A 528 -3.29 13.37 -6.78
CA THR A 528 -4.55 13.00 -6.15
C THR A 528 -5.46 12.30 -7.13
N VAL A 529 -5.90 11.09 -6.80
CA VAL A 529 -6.82 10.26 -7.58
C VAL A 529 -8.12 10.14 -6.80
N GLN A 530 -9.22 10.69 -7.34
CA GLN A 530 -10.53 10.72 -6.66
C GLN A 530 -11.64 10.26 -7.60
N GLU A 531 -12.73 9.72 -7.03
CA GLU A 531 -13.95 9.50 -7.80
C GLU A 531 -14.47 10.81 -8.39
N MET A 532 -15.03 10.72 -9.58
CA MET A 532 -15.73 11.85 -10.21
C MET A 532 -17.09 12.06 -9.55
N VAL A 533 -17.42 13.32 -9.30
CA VAL A 533 -18.75 13.82 -8.96
C VAL A 533 -19.22 14.74 -10.09
N PHE A 534 -20.51 14.69 -10.42
CA PHE A 534 -21.02 15.25 -11.65
C PHE A 534 -21.98 16.41 -11.40
N GLY A 535 -21.48 17.63 -11.55
CA GLY A 535 -22.32 18.85 -11.55
C GLY A 535 -23.10 19.08 -12.85
N ASN A 536 -22.84 18.25 -13.88
CA ASN A 536 -23.44 18.39 -15.22
C ASN A 536 -24.45 17.29 -15.58
N LEU A 537 -25.04 16.62 -14.58
CA LEU A 537 -26.02 15.56 -14.82
C LEU A 537 -27.32 16.11 -15.41
N ASN A 538 -27.85 17.14 -14.78
CA ASN A 538 -29.09 17.78 -15.13
C ASN A 538 -29.24 19.17 -14.47
N GLU A 539 -30.38 19.81 -14.61
CA GLU A 539 -30.67 21.14 -14.03
C GLU A 539 -30.70 21.14 -12.48
N ASN A 540 -30.75 19.97 -11.84
CA ASN A 540 -30.74 19.83 -10.39
C ASN A 540 -29.33 19.55 -9.82
N SER A 541 -28.34 19.51 -10.68
CA SER A 541 -26.93 19.36 -10.34
C SER A 541 -26.16 20.63 -10.70
N GLY A 542 -25.04 20.88 -10.04
CA GLY A 542 -24.24 22.06 -10.33
C GLY A 542 -22.89 22.07 -9.65
N SER A 543 -22.12 23.11 -9.94
CA SER A 543 -20.82 23.35 -9.32
C SER A 543 -20.70 24.84 -8.97
N GLY A 544 -19.77 25.15 -8.07
CA GLY A 544 -19.52 26.52 -7.66
C GLY A 544 -18.23 26.72 -6.90
N VAL A 545 -17.89 27.97 -6.73
CA VAL A 545 -16.81 28.44 -5.83
C VAL A 545 -17.42 29.48 -4.91
N THR A 546 -17.23 29.31 -3.62
CA THR A 546 -17.73 30.28 -2.62
C THR A 546 -16.61 30.70 -1.67
N PHE A 547 -16.60 31.97 -1.36
CA PHE A 547 -15.79 32.57 -0.31
C PHE A 547 -16.62 32.69 0.96
N THR A 548 -16.04 32.44 2.10
CA THR A 548 -16.74 32.56 3.39
C THR A 548 -16.83 33.99 3.90
N ARG A 549 -16.27 34.94 3.15
CA ARG A 549 -16.38 36.38 3.36
C ARG A 549 -16.33 37.11 2.02
N ALA A 550 -17.09 38.19 1.89
CA ALA A 550 -17.06 39.07 0.72
C ALA A 550 -15.64 39.56 0.40
N PRO A 551 -15.18 39.51 -0.88
CA PRO A 551 -13.90 40.07 -1.27
C PRO A 551 -13.78 41.57 -0.86
N GLY A 552 -12.66 41.92 -0.19
CA GLY A 552 -12.43 43.26 0.32
C GLY A 552 -13.21 43.64 1.60
N GLY A 553 -14.07 42.77 2.10
CA GLY A 553 -14.79 42.96 3.36
C GLY A 553 -13.86 42.88 4.59
N GLN A 554 -14.09 43.71 5.61
CA GLN A 554 -13.36 43.69 6.89
C GLN A 554 -14.16 42.98 8.01
N SER A 555 -15.39 42.53 7.72
CA SER A 555 -16.24 41.85 8.70
C SER A 555 -15.65 40.49 9.08
N SER A 556 -15.72 40.16 10.36
CA SER A 556 -15.42 38.80 10.87
C SER A 556 -16.62 37.86 10.72
N GLU A 557 -17.76 38.36 10.22
CA GLU A 557 -18.95 37.55 10.00
C GLU A 557 -18.78 36.65 8.78
N ILE A 558 -19.34 35.46 8.89
CA ILE A 558 -19.35 34.46 7.80
C ILE A 558 -20.52 34.80 6.89
N GLU A 559 -20.22 35.21 5.67
CA GLU A 559 -21.17 35.53 4.63
C GLU A 559 -20.69 34.91 3.32
N LEU A 560 -21.47 34.00 2.75
CA LEU A 560 -21.06 33.31 1.50
C LEU A 560 -21.15 34.25 0.31
N PHE A 561 -20.04 34.39 -0.38
CA PHE A 561 -19.88 35.15 -1.62
C PHE A 561 -19.22 34.27 -2.66
N GLY A 562 -19.71 34.24 -3.89
CA GLY A 562 -19.09 33.46 -4.95
C GLY A 562 -20.01 33.25 -6.12
N ASP A 563 -19.63 32.28 -6.94
CA ASP A 563 -20.29 32.01 -8.21
C ASP A 563 -20.64 30.52 -8.32
N PHE A 564 -21.83 30.23 -8.86
CA PHE A 564 -22.24 28.88 -9.17
C PHE A 564 -22.98 28.81 -10.52
N PHE A 565 -23.07 27.62 -11.07
CA PHE A 565 -23.95 27.35 -12.18
C PHE A 565 -24.46 25.89 -12.13
N PHE A 566 -25.69 25.66 -12.60
CA PHE A 566 -26.28 24.34 -12.66
C PHE A 566 -26.03 23.67 -14.02
N GLY A 567 -25.99 22.33 -14.06
CA GLY A 567 -25.74 21.57 -15.28
C GLY A 567 -24.33 21.69 -15.85
N VAL A 568 -23.33 22.11 -15.04
CA VAL A 568 -21.93 22.30 -15.46
C VAL A 568 -20.93 21.66 -14.51
N GLN A 569 -19.74 21.41 -15.00
CA GLN A 569 -18.60 21.01 -14.19
C GLN A 569 -17.82 22.24 -13.67
N GLY A 570 -17.13 22.06 -12.55
CA GLY A 570 -16.38 23.15 -11.91
C GLY A 570 -15.37 23.86 -12.82
N ASP A 571 -14.74 23.16 -13.76
CA ASP A 571 -13.80 23.76 -14.72
C ASP A 571 -14.43 24.86 -15.60
N ASP A 572 -15.69 24.74 -15.93
CA ASP A 572 -16.40 25.76 -16.75
C ASP A 572 -16.56 27.07 -15.97
N ILE A 573 -16.68 26.99 -14.65
CA ILE A 573 -16.85 28.16 -13.75
C ILE A 573 -15.48 28.81 -13.50
N VAL A 574 -14.48 28.01 -13.10
CA VAL A 574 -13.13 28.50 -12.78
C VAL A 574 -12.46 29.16 -13.99
N SER A 575 -12.77 28.69 -15.20
CA SER A 575 -12.24 29.25 -16.45
C SER A 575 -12.94 30.54 -16.91
N GLY A 576 -14.03 30.98 -16.24
CA GLY A 576 -14.76 32.18 -16.60
C GLY A 576 -15.50 32.11 -17.94
N LEU A 577 -15.75 30.91 -18.45
CA LEU A 577 -16.39 30.68 -19.76
C LEU A 577 -17.91 30.82 -19.77
N ILE A 578 -18.52 30.95 -18.59
CA ILE A 578 -19.97 30.95 -18.39
C ILE A 578 -20.37 32.15 -17.55
N GLU A 579 -21.46 32.80 -17.89
CA GLU A 579 -22.12 33.76 -17.03
C GLU A 579 -22.70 33.03 -15.81
N THR A 580 -22.16 33.26 -14.66
CA THR A 580 -22.48 32.58 -13.39
C THR A 580 -23.57 33.30 -12.60
N PHE A 581 -24.20 32.57 -11.69
CA PHE A 581 -25.14 33.11 -10.71
C PHE A 581 -24.47 33.33 -9.36
N PRO A 582 -24.89 34.34 -8.58
CA PRO A 582 -24.36 34.59 -7.23
C PRO A 582 -24.76 33.46 -6.27
N VAL A 583 -23.92 33.20 -5.28
CA VAL A 583 -24.17 32.16 -4.25
C VAL A 583 -25.26 32.64 -3.27
N SER A 584 -25.25 33.89 -2.85
CA SER A 584 -26.23 34.43 -1.87
C SER A 584 -27.12 35.51 -2.42
N GLU A 585 -28.30 35.69 -1.82
CA GLU A 585 -29.21 36.78 -2.16
C GLU A 585 -28.64 38.15 -1.73
N ILE A 586 -27.83 38.20 -0.66
CA ILE A 586 -27.13 39.39 -0.25
C ILE A 586 -26.15 39.83 -1.32
N GLN A 587 -25.36 38.89 -1.84
CA GLN A 587 -24.45 39.14 -2.96
C GLN A 587 -25.19 39.65 -4.19
N ARG A 588 -26.28 38.97 -4.59
CA ARG A 588 -27.10 39.36 -5.73
C ARG A 588 -27.55 40.80 -5.68
N ARG A 589 -28.01 41.23 -4.51
CA ARG A 589 -28.46 42.64 -4.26
C ARG A 589 -27.30 43.64 -4.27
N ARG A 590 -26.16 43.29 -3.65
CA ARG A 590 -24.99 44.19 -3.58
C ARG A 590 -24.34 44.43 -4.94
N GLU A 591 -24.20 43.36 -5.75
CA GLU A 591 -23.57 43.44 -7.06
C GLU A 591 -24.52 43.96 -8.16
N ASN A 592 -25.78 44.16 -7.83
CA ASN A 592 -26.81 44.62 -8.78
C ASN A 592 -26.85 43.75 -10.06
N ARG A 593 -26.56 42.44 -9.92
CA ARG A 593 -26.57 41.52 -11.05
C ARG A 593 -27.96 41.41 -11.64
N ASN A 594 -28.06 41.55 -12.95
CA ASN A 594 -29.32 41.45 -13.69
C ASN A 594 -29.73 39.97 -13.88
N CYS A 595 -29.79 39.23 -12.77
CA CYS A 595 -30.21 37.82 -12.73
C CYS A 595 -31.27 37.64 -11.61
N SER A 596 -32.22 36.74 -11.88
CA SER A 596 -33.33 36.44 -10.98
C SER A 596 -33.03 35.31 -9.98
N LEU A 597 -31.89 34.66 -10.10
CA LEU A 597 -31.56 33.42 -9.35
C LEU A 597 -30.26 33.60 -8.53
N SER A 598 -30.23 32.93 -7.38
CA SER A 598 -29.04 32.70 -6.59
C SER A 598 -29.01 31.20 -6.17
N LEU A 599 -27.87 30.69 -5.67
CA LEU A 599 -27.81 29.35 -5.07
C LEU A 599 -28.77 29.26 -3.88
N GLU A 600 -28.81 30.30 -3.03
CA GLU A 600 -29.71 30.39 -1.89
C GLU A 600 -31.18 30.25 -2.28
N SER A 601 -31.62 30.93 -3.35
CA SER A 601 -33.01 30.86 -3.80
C SER A 601 -33.38 29.61 -4.55
N GLN A 602 -32.45 29.06 -5.36
CA GLN A 602 -32.73 27.91 -6.24
C GLN A 602 -32.46 26.56 -5.55
N PHE A 603 -31.45 26.50 -4.69
CA PHE A 603 -31.00 25.28 -4.00
C PHE A 603 -30.77 25.54 -2.49
N PRO A 604 -31.84 25.92 -1.73
CA PRO A 604 -31.71 26.40 -0.35
C PRO A 604 -31.05 25.36 0.58
N GLN A 605 -31.32 24.07 0.41
CA GLN A 605 -30.71 23.01 1.23
C GLN A 605 -29.21 22.87 1.00
N ILE A 606 -28.74 23.04 -0.24
CA ILE A 606 -27.32 23.06 -0.58
C ILE A 606 -26.65 24.31 0.02
N TYR A 607 -27.30 25.47 -0.08
CA TYR A 607 -26.80 26.71 0.48
C TYR A 607 -26.66 26.64 2.02
N GLU A 608 -27.70 26.20 2.73
CA GLU A 608 -27.68 26.02 4.18
C GLU A 608 -26.57 25.07 4.62
N LYS A 609 -26.34 23.98 3.88
CA LYS A 609 -25.29 23.03 4.17
C LYS A 609 -23.89 23.64 3.98
N LEU A 610 -23.69 24.45 2.95
CA LEU A 610 -22.44 25.21 2.72
C LEU A 610 -22.19 26.24 3.82
N VAL A 611 -23.23 26.97 4.27
CA VAL A 611 -23.14 27.89 5.44
C VAL A 611 -22.72 27.10 6.67
N GLY A 612 -23.33 25.93 6.94
CA GLY A 612 -22.95 25.06 8.05
C GLY A 612 -21.48 24.63 7.99
N TYR A 613 -20.99 24.28 6.81
CA TYR A 613 -19.58 23.92 6.61
C TYR A 613 -18.63 25.10 6.81
N ALA A 614 -18.99 26.30 6.33
CA ALA A 614 -18.22 27.51 6.58
C ALA A 614 -18.11 27.83 8.08
N HIS A 615 -19.22 27.73 8.82
CA HIS A 615 -19.19 27.88 10.28
C HIS A 615 -18.33 26.82 10.96
N HIS A 616 -18.45 25.55 10.57
CA HIS A 616 -17.66 24.47 11.14
C HIS A 616 -16.15 24.68 10.92
N LEU A 617 -15.74 25.06 9.71
CA LEU A 617 -14.32 25.33 9.43
C LEU A 617 -13.79 26.51 10.26
N ILE A 618 -14.51 27.63 10.26
CA ILE A 618 -13.98 28.87 10.83
C ILE A 618 -14.13 28.90 12.35
N ARG A 619 -15.33 28.59 12.88
CA ARG A 619 -15.62 28.69 14.32
C ARG A 619 -15.14 27.48 15.12
N ASP A 620 -15.42 26.28 14.63
CA ASP A 620 -15.13 25.06 15.41
C ASP A 620 -13.69 24.58 15.20
N LYS A 621 -13.14 24.74 13.99
CA LYS A 621 -11.78 24.30 13.65
C LYS A 621 -10.76 25.43 13.64
N GLY A 622 -11.17 26.69 13.79
CA GLY A 622 -10.27 27.84 13.92
C GLY A 622 -9.54 28.25 12.63
N PHE A 623 -10.10 27.91 11.46
CA PHE A 623 -9.53 28.32 10.19
C PHE A 623 -9.75 29.82 9.91
N ASN A 624 -8.88 30.39 9.09
CA ASN A 624 -9.13 31.67 8.45
C ASN A 624 -10.34 31.58 7.50
N HIS A 625 -10.79 32.72 6.98
CA HIS A 625 -11.78 32.70 5.91
C HIS A 625 -11.30 31.90 4.71
N GLN A 626 -12.19 31.09 4.15
CA GLN A 626 -11.87 30.08 3.13
C GLN A 626 -12.52 30.40 1.79
N GLU A 627 -11.86 30.00 0.73
CA GLU A 627 -12.45 29.76 -0.58
C GLU A 627 -12.76 28.26 -0.66
N ILE A 628 -13.98 27.90 -1.02
CA ILE A 628 -14.49 26.52 -1.06
C ILE A 628 -14.98 26.21 -2.48
N GLU A 629 -14.36 25.23 -3.12
CA GLU A 629 -14.86 24.64 -4.38
C GLU A 629 -15.82 23.51 -4.04
N PHE A 630 -17.01 23.52 -4.62
CA PHE A 630 -18.04 22.53 -4.37
C PHE A 630 -18.74 22.05 -5.65
N THR A 631 -19.31 20.85 -5.58
CA THR A 631 -20.20 20.28 -6.61
C THR A 631 -21.34 19.53 -5.93
N PHE A 632 -22.52 19.63 -6.51
CA PHE A 632 -23.68 18.85 -6.05
C PHE A 632 -24.31 18.10 -7.22
N GLU A 633 -24.67 16.82 -6.99
CA GLU A 633 -25.26 15.93 -8.01
C GLU A 633 -26.79 15.98 -8.02
N ASN A 634 -27.40 16.47 -6.96
CA ASN A 634 -28.84 16.66 -6.80
C ASN A 634 -29.14 17.75 -5.78
N GLN A 635 -30.39 18.07 -5.55
CA GLN A 635 -30.84 19.13 -4.64
C GLN A 635 -30.75 18.76 -3.15
N GLN A 636 -30.51 17.50 -2.82
CA GLN A 636 -30.41 17.03 -1.43
C GLN A 636 -29.03 17.32 -0.84
N PRO A 637 -28.95 17.60 0.49
CA PRO A 637 -27.69 17.88 1.15
C PRO A 637 -26.63 16.77 1.03
N GLU A 638 -27.07 15.52 0.87
CA GLU A 638 -26.21 14.35 0.70
C GLU A 638 -25.54 14.31 -0.67
N GLY A 639 -26.10 15.03 -1.65
CA GLY A 639 -25.51 15.19 -2.98
C GLY A 639 -24.41 16.24 -3.08
N LEU A 640 -24.14 16.98 -1.98
CA LEU A 640 -23.10 18.02 -1.95
C LEU A 640 -21.74 17.42 -1.62
N TYR A 641 -20.72 17.80 -2.38
CA TYR A 641 -19.31 17.44 -2.20
C TYR A 641 -18.43 18.68 -2.18
N ILE A 642 -17.44 18.67 -1.28
CA ILE A 642 -16.37 19.67 -1.24
C ILE A 642 -15.16 19.14 -1.98
N LEU A 643 -14.73 19.86 -3.03
CA LEU A 643 -13.64 19.43 -3.91
C LEU A 643 -12.28 19.99 -3.48
N GLN A 644 -12.29 21.16 -2.87
CA GLN A 644 -11.08 21.85 -2.38
C GLN A 644 -11.47 22.96 -1.42
N THR A 645 -10.57 23.26 -0.47
CA THR A 645 -10.60 24.50 0.31
C THR A 645 -9.21 25.11 0.34
N ARG A 646 -9.15 26.44 0.43
CA ARG A 646 -7.91 27.19 0.61
C ARG A 646 -8.19 28.50 1.34
N ASP A 647 -7.17 29.04 2.02
CA ASP A 647 -7.29 30.31 2.69
C ASP A 647 -7.61 31.45 1.70
N GLN A 648 -8.56 32.27 2.05
CA GLN A 648 -8.91 33.46 1.29
C GLN A 648 -7.88 34.57 1.54
N TYR A 649 -7.04 34.86 0.52
CA TYR A 649 -6.00 35.89 0.64
C TYR A 649 -6.61 37.29 0.68
N GLN A 650 -6.12 38.12 1.63
CA GLN A 650 -6.37 39.58 1.61
C GLN A 650 -5.29 40.24 0.73
N ASN A 651 -5.70 41.07 -0.22
CA ASN A 651 -4.82 41.86 -1.11
C ASN A 651 -3.83 42.81 -0.40
N ARG A 652 -3.72 42.78 0.94
CA ARG A 652 -2.83 43.64 1.71
C ARG A 652 -1.46 43.08 2.06
N GLU A 653 -1.18 41.80 1.82
CA GLU A 653 0.07 41.16 2.28
C GLU A 653 1.06 40.71 1.17
N ILE A 654 0.86 41.13 -0.07
CA ILE A 654 1.84 40.83 -1.14
C ILE A 654 3.20 41.54 -0.90
N ASN A 655 3.26 42.53 0.00
CA ASN A 655 4.50 43.23 0.28
C ASN A 655 5.30 42.77 1.51
N ASN A 656 4.86 41.77 2.28
CA ASN A 656 5.53 41.41 3.53
C ASN A 656 5.49 39.90 3.86
N VAL A 657 5.44 39.00 2.91
CA VAL A 657 5.75 37.59 3.19
C VAL A 657 7.26 37.41 3.09
N ALA A 658 7.94 37.81 4.16
CA ALA A 658 9.22 37.22 4.49
C ALA A 658 8.97 35.79 4.92
N PHE A 659 9.57 34.85 4.22
CA PHE A 659 9.54 33.43 4.52
C PHE A 659 10.11 33.17 5.93
N VAL A 660 9.34 32.49 6.78
CA VAL A 660 9.84 31.76 7.92
C VAL A 660 9.69 30.27 7.65
#